data_f52147884d14e62b8442d9f0deb57b8c
#
_entry.id   f52147884d14e62b8442d9f0deb57b8c
#
_cell.length_a   1.000
_cell.length_b   1.000
_cell.length_c   1.000
_cell.angle_alpha   90.00
_cell.angle_beta   90.00
_cell.angle_gamma   90.00
#
_symmetry.space_group_name_H-M   'P 1'
#
loop_
_entity.id
_entity.type
_entity.pdbx_description
1 polymer ?
#
loop_
_entity_poly.entity_id
_entity_poly.type
_entity_poly.pdbx_seq_one_letter_code
_entity_poly.pdbx_strand_id
1 'polypeptide(L)'
;MTTPGQQPRRRAWPLLAGLRRSTLQKPARLHRLALLAAALLTVLAVAFFGAKLRHWDELSANLSWSLSDDQAMERRVVIVDIDEKSIQAVGPWPWPRARQAELLEKLDAAGVGLKMLDILYEGSSRDDARLAQALQSGAPTVQGQLFSLDPQTTVKSGSLGGALPFGSVCPQASEPAYGYMAGEIPYVPSGPGGRAAAVPAGHITPLVDPDGAIRQVPALICHEGRTYATLAVAGLLAATDAVPALRREESLLAPSWWLEIGAVRLPLDPAGHLRVSYQMPRAGFVSVPAVDVLEGRAPAELLRGAWVLVGATAFGARDVVPTPQGRAVSGVEVHAQILSAMLDGRSPYMPQGARWWPWLVGGLAALLLLGALRLAPRAPHIVLPGGALVLLGGLSGLNTLVLLKAHLWLGWVVPGLFVLLAATLLGAVEYARSRFERELLYRNLASYLPEPVAREVAMREPVAQVCATRHEATVLYADLRNFSAYCEGRPPEETAMVLHLFFTTASRIVEEHGGVVEQMVGDSLLAVWNGSSPCANHGARALDAAEALWRACAPQLPRIESPGIPALDIGIGVETGSVLIGSFGPAARRTHAVLGEAVTVATRLQALTGELAYPILTGANVAALRRDPGGLLRLGDFLLNGLTRPRTVYALTVDLEPSHLRLVHDADRNVA
;
A
#
# COMPACT_ATOMS: atom_id res chain seq x y z
N MET A 1 28.20 -25.44 31.46
CA MET A 1 27.00 -26.19 31.03
C MET A 1 26.08 -25.22 30.33
N THR A 2 26.21 -25.14 29.03
CA THR A 2 25.31 -24.36 28.16
C THR A 2 24.96 -25.26 26.98
N THR A 3 23.69 -25.59 26.88
CA THR A 3 23.07 -26.44 25.85
C THR A 3 23.29 -25.87 24.45
N PRO A 4 23.56 -26.70 23.42
CA PRO A 4 23.71 -26.23 22.05
C PRO A 4 22.37 -25.81 21.48
N GLY A 5 22.39 -24.64 20.86
CA GLY A 5 21.23 -23.94 20.33
C GLY A 5 20.43 -24.71 19.30
N GLN A 6 19.16 -24.82 19.57
CA GLN A 6 18.16 -25.14 18.58
C GLN A 6 18.19 -24.03 17.49
N GLN A 7 18.45 -24.42 16.26
CA GLN A 7 18.25 -23.55 15.09
C GLN A 7 16.81 -23.06 15.06
N PRO A 8 16.54 -21.75 14.84
CA PRO A 8 15.18 -21.25 14.73
C PRO A 8 14.53 -21.85 13.49
N ARG A 9 13.55 -22.73 13.67
CA ARG A 9 12.62 -23.15 12.62
C ARG A 9 11.99 -21.87 12.08
N ARG A 10 12.41 -21.40 10.89
CA ARG A 10 11.81 -20.29 10.18
C ARG A 10 10.34 -20.62 9.93
N ARG A 11 9.45 -19.96 10.66
CA ARG A 11 7.99 -20.01 10.45
C ARG A 11 7.71 -19.56 9.02
N ALA A 12 7.40 -20.50 8.14
CA ALA A 12 6.76 -20.18 6.88
C ALA A 12 5.42 -19.51 7.19
N TRP A 13 5.13 -18.40 6.55
CA TRP A 13 3.84 -17.73 6.66
C TRP A 13 2.77 -18.70 6.15
N PRO A 14 1.77 -19.08 6.97
CA PRO A 14 0.79 -20.11 6.61
C PRO A 14 -0.07 -19.76 5.41
N LEU A 15 -0.20 -18.46 5.06
CA LEU A 15 -0.99 -17.98 3.93
C LEU A 15 -0.42 -18.36 2.55
N LEU A 16 0.89 -18.64 2.42
CA LEU A 16 1.51 -18.99 1.14
C LEU A 16 1.70 -20.51 0.95
N ALA A 17 1.56 -21.31 1.99
CA ALA A 17 1.76 -22.75 1.94
C ALA A 17 0.68 -23.48 1.11
N GLY A 18 -0.48 -22.86 0.86
CA GLY A 18 -1.60 -23.43 0.11
C GLY A 18 -1.60 -23.15 -1.40
N LEU A 19 -0.74 -22.26 -1.90
CA LEU A 19 -0.67 -21.98 -3.34
C LEU A 19 0.06 -23.13 -4.06
N ARG A 20 -0.67 -23.89 -4.88
CA ARG A 20 -0.09 -24.95 -5.71
C ARG A 20 1.03 -24.38 -6.59
N ARG A 21 2.16 -25.09 -6.72
CA ARG A 21 3.35 -24.72 -7.54
C ARG A 21 2.98 -24.22 -8.94
N SER A 22 1.95 -24.81 -9.56
CA SER A 22 1.44 -24.42 -10.88
C SER A 22 0.83 -23.01 -10.95
N THR A 23 0.41 -22.43 -9.83
CA THR A 23 -0.22 -21.10 -9.79
C THR A 23 0.84 -19.99 -9.79
N LEU A 24 1.96 -20.19 -9.10
CA LEU A 24 3.08 -19.23 -9.05
C LEU A 24 3.80 -19.09 -10.40
N GLN A 25 3.69 -20.08 -11.28
CA GLN A 25 4.26 -20.05 -12.61
C GLN A 25 3.46 -19.22 -13.63
N LYS A 26 2.25 -18.73 -13.28
CA LYS A 26 1.40 -17.91 -14.17
C LYS A 26 1.23 -16.48 -13.62
N PRO A 27 2.22 -15.58 -13.81
CA PRO A 27 2.22 -14.23 -13.20
C PRO A 27 0.97 -13.42 -13.55
N ALA A 28 0.46 -13.53 -14.78
CA ALA A 28 -0.73 -12.80 -15.21
C ALA A 28 -2.00 -13.17 -14.42
N ARG A 29 -2.13 -14.40 -13.92
CA ARG A 29 -3.27 -14.80 -13.07
C ARG A 29 -3.15 -14.20 -11.67
N LEU A 30 -1.93 -14.21 -11.10
CA LEU A 30 -1.68 -13.65 -9.79
C LEU A 30 -1.88 -12.13 -9.77
N HIS A 31 -1.42 -11.43 -10.80
CA HIS A 31 -1.64 -9.98 -10.95
C HIS A 31 -3.13 -9.65 -11.04
N ARG A 32 -3.92 -10.43 -11.82
CA ARG A 32 -5.38 -10.25 -11.90
C ARG A 32 -6.04 -10.48 -10.54
N LEU A 33 -5.65 -11.53 -9.81
CA LEU A 33 -6.17 -11.80 -8.47
C LEU A 33 -5.81 -10.69 -7.48
N ALA A 34 -4.58 -10.15 -7.53
CA ALA A 34 -4.16 -9.03 -6.71
C ALA A 34 -4.99 -7.76 -6.99
N LEU A 35 -5.25 -7.46 -8.26
CA LEU A 35 -6.09 -6.30 -8.64
C LEU A 35 -7.56 -6.50 -8.24
N LEU A 36 -8.11 -7.71 -8.40
CA LEU A 36 -9.47 -8.03 -7.94
C LEU A 36 -9.57 -7.94 -6.41
N ALA A 37 -8.56 -8.40 -5.68
CA ALA A 37 -8.50 -8.26 -4.23
C ALA A 37 -8.40 -6.78 -3.81
N ALA A 38 -7.59 -5.97 -4.51
CA ALA A 38 -7.52 -4.52 -4.28
C ALA A 38 -8.87 -3.84 -4.51
N ALA A 39 -9.56 -4.18 -5.61
CA ALA A 39 -10.90 -3.66 -5.91
C ALA A 39 -11.91 -4.05 -4.84
N LEU A 40 -11.93 -5.33 -4.42
CA LEU A 40 -12.81 -5.82 -3.36
C LEU A 40 -12.54 -5.10 -2.03
N LEU A 41 -11.27 -4.97 -1.63
CA LEU A 41 -10.88 -4.25 -0.41
C LEU A 41 -11.28 -2.77 -0.47
N THR A 42 -11.16 -2.13 -1.63
CA THR A 42 -11.60 -0.75 -1.83
C THR A 42 -13.12 -0.64 -1.68
N VAL A 43 -13.90 -1.55 -2.28
CA VAL A 43 -15.36 -1.58 -2.14
C VAL A 43 -15.76 -1.79 -0.68
N LEU A 44 -15.12 -2.71 0.02
CA LEU A 44 -15.36 -2.93 1.45
C LEU A 44 -15.01 -1.69 2.28
N ALA A 45 -13.87 -1.04 1.98
CA ALA A 45 -13.49 0.20 2.65
C ALA A 45 -14.54 1.32 2.44
N VAL A 46 -15.09 1.46 1.24
CA VAL A 46 -16.18 2.40 0.95
C VAL A 46 -17.45 2.02 1.71
N ALA A 47 -17.80 0.74 1.77
CA ALA A 47 -19.00 0.27 2.47
C ALA A 47 -18.93 0.52 4.00
N PHE A 48 -17.78 0.28 4.63
CA PHE A 48 -17.62 0.41 6.09
C PHE A 48 -17.13 1.79 6.53
N PHE A 49 -16.35 2.48 5.70
CA PHE A 49 -15.68 3.74 6.04
C PHE A 49 -16.00 4.89 5.09
N GLY A 50 -17.07 4.78 4.29
CA GLY A 50 -17.40 5.76 3.25
C GLY A 50 -17.54 7.19 3.76
N ALA A 51 -18.10 7.40 4.97
CA ALA A 51 -18.19 8.71 5.59
C ALA A 51 -16.80 9.31 5.89
N LYS A 52 -15.87 8.51 6.42
CA LYS A 52 -14.48 8.94 6.69
C LYS A 52 -13.71 9.23 5.40
N LEU A 53 -13.91 8.43 4.36
CA LEU A 53 -13.27 8.65 3.05
C LEU A 53 -13.77 9.93 2.41
N ARG A 54 -15.07 10.22 2.48
CA ARG A 54 -15.62 11.52 2.04
C ARG A 54 -15.06 12.69 2.85
N HIS A 55 -14.94 12.54 4.16
CA HIS A 55 -14.30 13.57 4.98
C HIS A 55 -12.84 13.85 4.58
N TRP A 56 -12.08 12.83 4.21
CA TRP A 56 -10.72 13.02 3.68
C TRP A 56 -10.71 13.70 2.30
N ASP A 57 -11.70 13.42 1.44
CA ASP A 57 -11.86 14.17 0.20
C ASP A 57 -12.12 15.66 0.50
N GLU A 58 -12.96 15.98 1.49
CA GLU A 58 -13.22 17.36 1.92
C GLU A 58 -11.96 18.03 2.49
N LEU A 59 -11.18 17.33 3.33
CA LEU A 59 -9.90 17.85 3.82
C LEU A 59 -8.89 18.12 2.71
N SER A 60 -8.87 17.27 1.68
CA SER A 60 -8.00 17.49 0.51
C SER A 60 -8.45 18.70 -0.33
N ALA A 61 -9.75 18.93 -0.43
CA ALA A 61 -10.30 20.13 -1.09
C ALA A 61 -9.91 21.40 -0.32
N ASN A 62 -9.84 21.36 1.02
CA ASN A 62 -9.35 22.49 1.83
C ASN A 62 -7.93 22.91 1.41
N LEU A 63 -7.04 21.90 1.20
CA LEU A 63 -5.69 22.17 0.70
C LEU A 63 -5.74 22.74 -0.74
N SER A 64 -6.63 22.24 -1.58
CA SER A 64 -6.81 22.76 -2.94
C SER A 64 -7.24 24.24 -2.93
N TRP A 65 -8.18 24.63 -2.04
CA TRP A 65 -8.59 26.00 -1.86
C TRP A 65 -7.45 26.93 -1.40
N SER A 66 -6.56 26.43 -0.52
CA SER A 66 -5.39 27.22 -0.06
C SER A 66 -4.35 27.47 -1.15
N LEU A 67 -4.38 26.68 -2.23
CA LEU A 67 -3.53 26.86 -3.42
C LEU A 67 -4.17 27.77 -4.49
N SER A 68 -5.38 28.27 -4.23
CA SER A 68 -5.99 29.27 -5.09
C SER A 68 -5.23 30.58 -5.04
N ASP A 69 -4.80 31.05 -6.19
CA ASP A 69 -4.02 32.30 -6.32
C ASP A 69 -4.94 33.47 -6.76
N ASP A 70 -6.22 33.40 -6.37
CA ASP A 70 -7.20 34.42 -6.74
C ASP A 70 -6.98 35.69 -5.88
N GLN A 71 -6.25 36.66 -6.45
CA GLN A 71 -5.99 37.95 -5.85
C GLN A 71 -7.05 39.02 -6.23
N ALA A 72 -8.11 38.58 -6.89
CA ALA A 72 -9.19 39.50 -7.30
C ALA A 72 -9.90 40.07 -6.06
N MET A 73 -10.15 41.35 -6.07
CA MET A 73 -11.00 42.00 -5.06
C MET A 73 -12.45 41.99 -5.49
N GLU A 74 -13.32 41.42 -4.65
CA GLU A 74 -14.76 41.45 -4.86
C GLU A 74 -15.28 42.86 -4.49
N ARG A 75 -15.84 43.54 -5.47
CA ARG A 75 -16.39 44.91 -5.30
C ARG A 75 -17.89 44.99 -5.42
N ARG A 76 -18.51 43.95 -5.98
CA ARG A 76 -19.97 43.85 -6.18
C ARG A 76 -20.67 43.50 -4.88
N VAL A 77 -19.98 42.68 -4.03
CA VAL A 77 -20.46 42.21 -2.73
C VAL A 77 -19.65 42.90 -1.63
N VAL A 78 -20.30 43.70 -0.80
CA VAL A 78 -19.66 44.42 0.30
C VAL A 78 -20.24 43.97 1.62
N ILE A 79 -19.39 43.64 2.56
CA ILE A 79 -19.80 43.25 3.90
C ILE A 79 -19.87 44.52 4.77
N VAL A 80 -21.04 44.83 5.31
CA VAL A 80 -21.19 45.86 6.34
C VAL A 80 -21.16 45.19 7.70
N ASP A 81 -20.06 45.36 8.35
CA ASP A 81 -19.61 44.55 9.47
C ASP A 81 -19.96 45.18 10.83
N ILE A 82 -20.73 44.48 11.63
CA ILE A 82 -20.94 44.84 13.05
C ILE A 82 -19.75 44.24 13.82
N ASP A 83 -18.61 44.92 13.67
CA ASP A 83 -17.33 44.56 14.25
C ASP A 83 -17.13 45.08 15.66
N GLU A 84 -15.98 44.82 16.30
CA GLU A 84 -15.62 45.31 17.61
C GLU A 84 -15.62 46.85 17.68
N LYS A 85 -15.15 47.52 16.61
CA LYS A 85 -15.15 48.99 16.52
C LYS A 85 -16.58 49.55 16.56
N SER A 86 -17.48 48.89 15.84
CA SER A 86 -18.89 49.25 15.80
C SER A 86 -19.59 49.02 17.14
N ILE A 87 -19.28 47.91 17.82
CA ILE A 87 -19.84 47.62 19.15
C ILE A 87 -19.31 48.59 20.20
N GLN A 88 -18.01 48.96 20.16
CA GLN A 88 -17.44 49.95 21.07
C GLN A 88 -18.06 51.35 20.92
N ALA A 89 -18.37 51.75 19.70
CA ALA A 89 -18.90 53.07 19.41
C ALA A 89 -20.42 53.18 19.64
N VAL A 90 -21.18 52.17 19.27
CA VAL A 90 -22.67 52.19 19.27
C VAL A 90 -23.26 51.52 20.51
N GLY A 91 -22.54 50.52 21.07
CA GLY A 91 -23.01 49.72 22.20
C GLY A 91 -23.12 48.23 21.86
N PRO A 92 -23.44 47.39 22.86
CA PRO A 92 -23.48 45.94 22.69
C PRO A 92 -24.53 45.51 21.68
N TRP A 93 -24.20 44.49 20.90
CA TRP A 93 -25.13 43.83 20.00
C TRP A 93 -26.05 42.84 20.73
N PRO A 94 -27.34 42.71 20.39
CA PRO A 94 -28.04 43.38 19.28
C PRO A 94 -28.46 44.81 19.56
N TRP A 95 -28.24 45.69 18.57
CA TRP A 95 -28.61 47.12 18.68
C TRP A 95 -30.11 47.35 18.70
N PRO A 96 -30.59 48.44 19.32
CA PRO A 96 -32.00 48.85 19.24
C PRO A 96 -32.46 48.95 17.79
N ARG A 97 -33.74 48.60 17.51
CA ARG A 97 -34.32 48.59 16.16
C ARG A 97 -34.19 49.95 15.47
N ALA A 98 -34.28 51.07 16.24
CA ALA A 98 -34.10 52.41 15.68
C ALA A 98 -32.70 52.63 15.08
N ARG A 99 -31.64 52.07 15.71
CA ARG A 99 -30.28 52.15 15.18
C ARG A 99 -30.09 51.26 13.95
N GLN A 100 -30.72 50.12 13.91
CA GLN A 100 -30.70 49.25 12.75
C GLN A 100 -31.48 49.89 11.55
N ALA A 101 -32.60 50.56 11.82
CA ALA A 101 -33.31 51.35 10.82
C ALA A 101 -32.44 52.46 10.26
N GLU A 102 -31.74 53.21 11.12
CA GLU A 102 -30.81 54.28 10.74
C GLU A 102 -29.68 53.74 9.83
N LEU A 103 -29.13 52.55 10.14
CA LEU A 103 -28.12 51.90 9.31
C LEU A 103 -28.67 51.63 7.88
N LEU A 104 -29.89 51.11 7.78
CA LEU A 104 -30.53 50.83 6.46
C LEU A 104 -30.81 52.14 5.70
N GLU A 105 -31.31 53.17 6.40
CA GLU A 105 -31.55 54.51 5.81
C GLU A 105 -30.25 55.12 5.25
N LYS A 106 -29.12 54.92 5.98
CA LYS A 106 -27.78 55.40 5.53
C LYS A 106 -27.25 54.61 4.34
N LEU A 107 -27.50 53.31 4.29
CA LEU A 107 -27.16 52.45 3.14
C LEU A 107 -27.94 52.86 1.88
N ASP A 108 -29.25 53.16 2.04
CA ASP A 108 -30.07 53.67 0.94
C ASP A 108 -29.56 55.02 0.45
N ALA A 109 -29.20 55.93 1.38
CA ALA A 109 -28.63 57.24 1.02
C ALA A 109 -27.24 57.11 0.32
N ALA A 110 -26.49 56.06 0.57
CA ALA A 110 -25.24 55.75 -0.12
C ALA A 110 -25.46 55.13 -1.50
N GLY A 111 -26.72 54.79 -1.86
CA GLY A 111 -27.10 54.24 -3.18
C GLY A 111 -26.71 52.78 -3.37
N VAL A 112 -26.82 51.93 -2.36
CA VAL A 112 -26.59 50.47 -2.48
C VAL A 112 -27.62 49.86 -3.43
N GLY A 113 -27.24 48.79 -4.11
CA GLY A 113 -28.10 48.08 -5.07
C GLY A 113 -29.01 47.05 -4.43
N LEU A 114 -28.58 46.41 -3.35
CA LEU A 114 -29.31 45.37 -2.63
C LEU A 114 -28.83 45.33 -1.15
N LYS A 115 -29.76 45.09 -0.23
CA LYS A 115 -29.46 44.87 1.20
C LYS A 115 -29.85 43.44 1.58
N MET A 116 -28.91 42.66 2.12
CA MET A 116 -29.15 41.34 2.66
C MET A 116 -28.73 41.28 4.13
N LEU A 117 -29.66 40.88 4.97
CA LEU A 117 -29.48 40.98 6.44
C LEU A 117 -29.30 39.55 6.99
N ASP A 118 -28.10 39.26 7.42
CA ASP A 118 -27.79 38.05 8.18
C ASP A 118 -28.11 38.30 9.66
N ILE A 119 -29.36 38.67 9.92
CA ILE A 119 -29.87 39.08 11.20
C ILE A 119 -31.25 38.50 11.45
N LEU A 120 -31.47 37.89 12.60
CA LEU A 120 -32.77 37.44 13.07
C LEU A 120 -33.41 38.49 13.97
N TYR A 121 -34.62 38.91 13.66
CA TYR A 121 -35.36 39.92 14.40
C TYR A 121 -36.34 39.24 15.37
N GLU A 122 -35.83 38.67 16.47
CA GLU A 122 -36.63 37.99 17.45
C GLU A 122 -37.37 39.00 18.39
N GLY A 123 -38.61 38.68 18.74
CA GLY A 123 -39.42 39.45 19.66
C GLY A 123 -39.87 40.82 19.13
N SER A 124 -40.86 41.41 19.80
CA SER A 124 -41.38 42.75 19.48
C SER A 124 -40.61 43.88 20.16
N SER A 125 -40.48 45.03 19.47
CA SER A 125 -39.83 46.24 19.98
C SER A 125 -40.64 47.48 19.66
N ARG A 126 -40.44 48.53 20.46
CA ARG A 126 -41.16 49.84 20.25
C ARG A 126 -40.87 50.45 18.89
N ASP A 127 -39.68 50.16 18.31
CA ASP A 127 -39.22 50.76 17.08
C ASP A 127 -39.40 49.85 15.84
N ASP A 128 -40.18 48.75 15.97
CA ASP A 128 -40.45 47.85 14.87
C ASP A 128 -41.11 48.53 13.66
N ALA A 129 -42.00 49.49 13.89
CA ALA A 129 -42.63 50.25 12.82
C ALA A 129 -41.64 51.03 11.98
N ARG A 130 -40.63 51.70 12.64
CA ARG A 130 -39.54 52.39 11.96
C ARG A 130 -38.65 51.43 11.17
N LEU A 131 -38.29 50.31 11.77
CA LEU A 131 -37.47 49.31 11.11
C LEU A 131 -38.22 48.71 9.91
N ALA A 132 -39.52 48.39 10.05
CA ALA A 132 -40.36 47.90 8.96
C ALA A 132 -40.42 48.88 7.78
N GLN A 133 -40.51 50.19 8.05
CA GLN A 133 -40.48 51.25 7.03
C GLN A 133 -39.10 51.31 6.34
N ALA A 134 -37.99 51.21 7.07
CA ALA A 134 -36.64 51.19 6.53
C ALA A 134 -36.36 49.94 5.68
N LEU A 135 -36.90 48.79 6.07
CA LEU A 135 -36.81 47.57 5.28
C LEU A 135 -37.53 47.61 3.95
N GLN A 136 -38.62 48.40 3.85
CA GLN A 136 -39.46 48.54 2.65
C GLN A 136 -39.03 49.72 1.78
N SER A 137 -38.17 50.62 2.25
CA SER A 137 -37.70 51.78 1.53
C SER A 137 -36.39 51.53 0.78
N GLY A 138 -36.17 52.32 -0.29
CA GLY A 138 -34.91 52.34 -1.03
C GLY A 138 -34.60 51.04 -1.81
N ALA A 139 -33.37 50.59 -1.71
CA ALA A 139 -32.93 49.34 -2.37
C ALA A 139 -33.67 48.09 -1.86
N PRO A 140 -33.89 47.07 -2.68
CA PRO A 140 -34.47 45.82 -2.22
C PRO A 140 -33.76 45.29 -0.99
N THR A 141 -34.56 44.78 -0.02
CA THR A 141 -34.02 44.24 1.24
C THR A 141 -34.48 42.82 1.43
N VAL A 142 -33.54 41.90 1.76
CA VAL A 142 -33.83 40.50 2.07
C VAL A 142 -33.47 40.24 3.49
N GLN A 143 -34.42 39.73 4.29
CA GLN A 143 -34.24 39.40 5.70
C GLN A 143 -33.78 37.95 5.89
N GLY A 144 -32.95 37.71 6.88
CA GLY A 144 -32.54 36.37 7.33
C GLY A 144 -33.70 35.67 8.07
N GLN A 145 -33.86 34.37 7.84
CA GLN A 145 -34.70 33.45 8.61
C GLN A 145 -33.95 32.13 8.79
N LEU A 146 -34.18 31.43 9.88
CA LEU A 146 -33.48 30.20 10.22
C LEU A 146 -34.49 29.04 10.25
N PHE A 147 -34.10 27.89 9.69
CA PHE A 147 -34.86 26.66 9.75
C PHE A 147 -34.13 25.61 10.59
N SER A 148 -34.91 24.79 11.31
CA SER A 148 -34.39 23.58 11.94
C SER A 148 -34.51 22.40 11.01
N LEU A 149 -33.39 21.75 10.72
CA LEU A 149 -33.32 20.51 9.93
C LEU A 149 -33.40 19.26 10.81
N ASP A 150 -33.43 19.45 12.15
CA ASP A 150 -33.53 18.36 13.11
C ASP A 150 -35.02 18.04 13.38
N PRO A 151 -35.49 16.81 13.12
CA PRO A 151 -36.86 16.39 13.42
C PRO A 151 -37.27 16.53 14.88
N GLN A 152 -36.33 16.58 15.81
CA GLN A 152 -36.57 16.75 17.23
C GLN A 152 -36.81 18.19 17.65
N THR A 153 -36.37 19.14 16.80
CA THR A 153 -36.47 20.58 17.08
C THR A 153 -37.57 21.20 16.23
N THR A 154 -38.79 21.23 16.76
CA THR A 154 -39.98 21.72 16.06
C THR A 154 -40.43 23.11 16.50
N VAL A 155 -39.51 23.92 17.02
CA VAL A 155 -39.79 25.31 17.42
C VAL A 155 -40.25 26.12 16.22
N LYS A 156 -41.36 26.85 16.36
CA LYS A 156 -41.86 27.79 15.32
C LYS A 156 -42.02 29.15 15.96
N SER A 157 -41.26 30.13 15.51
CA SER A 157 -41.28 31.51 15.99
C SER A 157 -41.26 32.48 14.87
N GLY A 158 -42.07 33.54 14.97
CA GLY A 158 -42.13 34.59 13.98
C GLY A 158 -42.99 34.26 12.75
N SER A 159 -42.79 35.01 11.68
CA SER A 159 -43.60 34.90 10.45
C SER A 159 -42.67 34.67 9.25
N LEU A 160 -42.80 33.52 8.56
CA LEU A 160 -42.00 33.15 7.41
C LEU A 160 -42.36 34.04 6.20
N GLY A 161 -41.31 34.60 5.55
CA GLY A 161 -41.39 35.34 4.31
C GLY A 161 -40.70 34.65 3.13
N GLY A 162 -40.87 35.17 1.91
CA GLY A 162 -40.09 34.77 0.74
C GLY A 162 -40.35 33.37 0.21
N ALA A 163 -41.57 32.84 0.41
CA ALA A 163 -41.97 31.56 -0.20
C ALA A 163 -41.92 31.63 -1.72
N LEU A 164 -41.24 30.68 -2.35
CA LEU A 164 -41.05 30.62 -3.82
C LEU A 164 -42.31 30.03 -4.52
N PRO A 165 -42.55 30.39 -5.79
CA PRO A 165 -43.74 29.97 -6.53
C PRO A 165 -43.61 28.58 -7.14
N PHE A 166 -43.13 27.58 -6.40
CA PHE A 166 -43.05 26.19 -6.86
C PHE A 166 -44.33 25.37 -6.62
N GLY A 167 -45.41 26.03 -6.18
CA GLY A 167 -46.70 25.38 -5.90
C GLY A 167 -46.83 24.89 -4.48
N SER A 168 -47.77 23.96 -4.26
CA SER A 168 -48.07 23.38 -2.91
C SER A 168 -47.28 22.13 -2.59
N VAL A 169 -46.42 21.68 -3.50
CA VAL A 169 -45.53 20.51 -3.30
C VAL A 169 -44.10 20.97 -3.51
N CYS A 170 -43.27 20.70 -2.54
CA CYS A 170 -41.86 21.04 -2.61
C CYS A 170 -41.13 20.26 -3.71
N PRO A 171 -40.17 20.89 -4.42
CA PRO A 171 -39.31 20.20 -5.37
C PRO A 171 -38.49 19.08 -4.68
N GLN A 172 -38.15 18.03 -5.44
CA GLN A 172 -37.25 16.96 -4.93
C GLN A 172 -35.87 17.49 -4.49
N ALA A 173 -35.41 18.59 -5.10
CA ALA A 173 -34.18 19.28 -4.80
C ALA A 173 -34.39 20.32 -3.68
N SER A 174 -34.94 19.92 -2.54
CA SER A 174 -35.11 20.79 -1.38
C SER A 174 -34.96 20.01 -0.09
N GLU A 175 -34.29 20.62 0.90
CA GLU A 175 -34.04 20.03 2.20
C GLU A 175 -35.29 20.16 3.10
N PRO A 176 -35.80 19.13 3.75
CA PRO A 176 -36.95 19.22 4.64
C PRO A 176 -36.60 19.93 5.94
N ALA A 177 -37.49 20.83 6.38
CA ALA A 177 -37.36 21.50 7.68
C ALA A 177 -38.56 21.24 8.59
N TYR A 178 -38.25 21.14 9.86
CA TYR A 178 -39.22 20.74 10.92
C TYR A 178 -39.63 21.88 11.85
N GLY A 179 -38.80 22.90 11.97
CA GLY A 179 -39.04 24.11 12.73
C GLY A 179 -38.43 25.33 12.05
N TYR A 180 -38.73 26.52 12.58
CA TYR A 180 -38.17 27.77 12.06
C TYR A 180 -38.14 28.86 13.12
N MET A 181 -37.23 29.82 12.90
CA MET A 181 -37.18 31.11 13.59
C MET A 181 -37.14 32.19 12.53
N ALA A 182 -38.11 33.07 12.52
CA ALA A 182 -38.24 34.17 11.55
C ALA A 182 -38.52 35.49 12.24
N GLY A 183 -38.37 36.58 11.54
CA GLY A 183 -38.61 37.90 12.10
C GLY A 183 -40.06 38.12 12.54
N GLU A 184 -40.25 38.78 13.65
CA GLU A 184 -41.57 39.24 14.18
C GLU A 184 -41.88 40.68 13.83
N ILE A 185 -41.27 41.23 12.77
CA ILE A 185 -41.45 42.65 12.43
C ILE A 185 -42.83 42.83 11.83
N PRO A 186 -43.66 43.74 12.41
CA PRO A 186 -45.01 43.99 11.92
C PRO A 186 -44.97 44.45 10.46
N TYR A 187 -45.88 43.95 9.69
CA TYR A 187 -46.14 44.37 8.33
C TYR A 187 -46.68 45.81 8.35
N VAL A 188 -46.08 46.73 7.55
CA VAL A 188 -46.59 48.10 7.30
C VAL A 188 -47.29 48.11 5.96
N PRO A 189 -48.63 48.36 5.87
CA PRO A 189 -49.35 48.46 4.61
C PRO A 189 -48.78 49.64 3.77
N SER A 190 -48.40 49.41 2.52
CA SER A 190 -47.97 50.43 1.59
C SER A 190 -49.20 51.16 1.01
N GLY A 191 -49.70 52.22 1.63
CA GLY A 191 -50.71 53.11 1.12
C GLY A 191 -52.17 52.60 1.01
N PRO A 192 -53.17 53.45 0.68
CA PRO A 192 -54.56 53.06 0.55
C PRO A 192 -54.76 52.16 -0.66
N GLY A 193 -55.08 50.89 -0.46
CA GLY A 193 -55.26 49.86 -1.49
C GLY A 193 -54.09 49.00 -1.79
N GLY A 194 -52.95 49.17 -1.09
CA GLY A 194 -51.74 48.37 -1.28
C GLY A 194 -51.92 46.92 -0.80
N ARG A 195 -51.67 45.95 -1.71
CA ARG A 195 -51.43 44.54 -1.32
C ARG A 195 -50.21 44.52 -0.40
N ALA A 196 -50.35 43.81 0.69
CA ALA A 196 -49.24 43.47 1.59
C ALA A 196 -48.10 42.82 0.79
N ALA A 197 -47.11 43.57 0.39
CA ALA A 197 -45.90 43.01 -0.13
C ALA A 197 -45.09 42.50 1.07
N ALA A 198 -45.04 41.19 1.26
CA ALA A 198 -44.15 40.60 2.26
C ALA A 198 -42.73 40.98 1.92
N VAL A 199 -41.96 41.42 2.93
CA VAL A 199 -40.53 41.70 2.73
C VAL A 199 -39.85 40.39 2.29
N PRO A 200 -39.06 40.41 1.20
CA PRO A 200 -38.31 39.23 0.77
C PRO A 200 -37.50 38.66 1.93
N ALA A 201 -37.52 37.35 2.06
CA ALA A 201 -36.74 36.69 3.09
C ALA A 201 -35.98 35.50 2.50
N GLY A 202 -34.81 35.22 3.03
CA GLY A 202 -34.01 34.06 2.69
C GLY A 202 -33.49 33.37 3.93
N HIS A 203 -33.29 32.07 3.85
CA HIS A 203 -32.76 31.36 5.03
C HIS A 203 -31.23 31.45 5.12
N ILE A 204 -30.76 31.48 6.37
CA ILE A 204 -29.36 31.47 6.75
C ILE A 204 -28.93 30.14 7.37
N THR A 205 -29.73 29.09 7.19
CA THR A 205 -29.52 27.76 7.78
C THR A 205 -28.29 27.09 7.17
N PRO A 206 -27.27 26.77 7.98
CA PRO A 206 -26.08 26.08 7.51
C PRO A 206 -26.27 24.56 7.52
N LEU A 207 -25.53 23.84 6.66
CA LEU A 207 -25.22 22.43 6.84
C LEU A 207 -23.83 22.31 7.46
N VAL A 208 -23.81 21.88 8.72
CA VAL A 208 -22.56 21.77 9.48
C VAL A 208 -22.03 20.34 9.36
N ASP A 209 -20.84 20.21 8.80
CA ASP A 209 -20.13 18.93 8.72
C ASP A 209 -19.69 18.44 10.12
N PRO A 210 -19.33 17.14 10.27
CA PRO A 210 -18.88 16.59 11.57
C PRO A 210 -17.65 17.28 12.19
N ASP A 211 -16.85 18.00 11.39
CA ASP A 211 -15.71 18.81 11.84
C ASP A 211 -16.10 20.27 12.17
N GLY A 212 -17.39 20.59 12.08
CA GLY A 212 -17.94 21.90 12.33
C GLY A 212 -17.91 22.84 11.13
N ALA A 213 -17.22 22.51 10.03
CA ALA A 213 -17.08 23.39 8.88
C ALA A 213 -18.37 23.41 8.03
N ILE A 214 -18.64 24.58 7.42
CA ILE A 214 -19.71 24.73 6.43
C ILE A 214 -19.12 24.62 5.04
N ARG A 215 -19.45 23.53 4.32
CA ARG A 215 -19.02 23.28 2.93
C ARG A 215 -20.17 23.29 1.94
N GLN A 216 -21.36 23.08 2.45
CA GLN A 216 -22.59 23.09 1.67
C GLN A 216 -23.66 23.87 2.41
N VAL A 217 -24.60 24.44 1.66
CA VAL A 217 -25.81 25.03 2.19
C VAL A 217 -27.01 24.55 1.39
N PRO A 218 -28.19 24.35 1.98
CA PRO A 218 -29.38 24.09 1.22
C PRO A 218 -29.68 25.31 0.33
N ALA A 219 -29.77 25.12 -1.00
CA ALA A 219 -30.22 26.22 -1.84
C ALA A 219 -31.70 26.51 -1.62
N LEU A 220 -32.47 25.44 -1.38
CA LEU A 220 -33.89 25.43 -1.15
C LEU A 220 -34.26 24.58 0.05
N ILE A 221 -35.10 25.12 0.92
CA ILE A 221 -35.67 24.40 2.07
C ILE A 221 -37.18 24.23 1.88
N CYS A 222 -37.70 23.06 2.20
CA CYS A 222 -39.12 22.76 2.21
C CYS A 222 -39.66 22.78 3.66
N HIS A 223 -40.67 23.61 3.91
CA HIS A 223 -41.39 23.60 5.16
C HIS A 223 -42.92 23.68 4.90
N GLU A 224 -43.66 22.75 5.38
CA GLU A 224 -45.15 22.68 5.22
C GLU A 224 -45.61 22.85 3.78
N GLY A 225 -44.94 22.21 2.81
CA GLY A 225 -45.27 22.27 1.39
C GLY A 225 -44.90 23.56 0.67
N ARG A 226 -44.22 24.49 1.33
CA ARG A 226 -43.68 25.72 0.75
C ARG A 226 -42.17 25.66 0.67
N THR A 227 -41.61 26.25 -0.37
CA THR A 227 -40.18 26.28 -0.64
C THR A 227 -39.60 27.64 -0.34
N TYR A 228 -38.47 27.67 0.36
CA TYR A 228 -37.76 28.88 0.77
C TYR A 228 -36.31 28.84 0.28
N ALA A 229 -35.85 29.95 -0.28
CA ALA A 229 -34.47 30.07 -0.79
C ALA A 229 -33.47 30.44 0.31
N THR A 230 -32.20 30.07 0.13
CA THR A 230 -31.11 30.61 0.96
C THR A 230 -30.95 32.12 0.74
N LEU A 231 -30.38 32.85 1.71
CA LEU A 231 -30.26 34.31 1.71
C LEU A 231 -29.59 34.83 0.41
N ALA A 232 -28.54 34.19 -0.05
CA ALA A 232 -27.87 34.57 -1.30
C ALA A 232 -28.76 34.38 -2.55
N VAL A 233 -29.52 33.27 -2.64
CA VAL A 233 -30.45 32.99 -3.73
C VAL A 233 -31.64 33.96 -3.67
N ALA A 234 -32.17 34.23 -2.47
CA ALA A 234 -33.23 35.22 -2.28
C ALA A 234 -32.78 36.63 -2.67
N GLY A 235 -31.53 37.00 -2.37
CA GLY A 235 -30.91 38.25 -2.83
C GLY A 235 -30.86 38.37 -4.36
N LEU A 236 -30.42 37.30 -5.03
CA LEU A 236 -30.41 37.26 -6.51
C LEU A 236 -31.82 37.42 -7.10
N LEU A 237 -32.82 36.76 -6.52
CA LEU A 237 -34.20 36.87 -6.92
C LEU A 237 -34.74 38.30 -6.72
N ALA A 238 -34.45 38.92 -5.57
CA ALA A 238 -34.86 40.29 -5.27
C ALA A 238 -34.19 41.35 -6.17
N ALA A 239 -32.98 41.08 -6.66
CA ALA A 239 -32.25 41.99 -7.56
C ALA A 239 -32.65 41.82 -9.03
N THR A 240 -33.23 40.70 -9.45
CA THR A 240 -33.48 40.40 -10.85
C THR A 240 -34.96 40.31 -11.22
N ASP A 241 -35.88 40.30 -10.26
CA ASP A 241 -37.34 40.02 -10.42
C ASP A 241 -37.61 38.75 -11.25
N ALA A 242 -36.66 37.83 -11.34
CA ALA A 242 -36.75 36.62 -12.14
C ALA A 242 -37.53 35.52 -11.42
N VAL A 243 -38.27 34.73 -12.17
CA VAL A 243 -38.97 33.54 -11.65
C VAL A 243 -37.95 32.38 -11.62
N PRO A 244 -37.74 31.76 -10.46
CA PRO A 244 -36.82 30.62 -10.37
C PRO A 244 -37.40 29.39 -11.08
N ALA A 245 -36.55 28.65 -11.80
CA ALA A 245 -36.92 27.39 -12.43
C ALA A 245 -35.90 26.29 -12.07
N LEU A 246 -36.40 25.13 -11.71
CA LEU A 246 -35.56 23.93 -11.49
C LEU A 246 -35.57 23.08 -12.76
N ARG A 247 -34.38 22.79 -13.27
CA ARG A 247 -34.20 21.92 -14.44
C ARG A 247 -33.27 20.76 -14.14
N ARG A 248 -33.61 19.61 -14.71
CA ARG A 248 -32.75 18.44 -14.74
C ARG A 248 -32.15 18.30 -16.13
N GLU A 249 -30.85 18.14 -16.21
CA GLU A 249 -30.12 17.90 -17.44
C GLU A 249 -29.54 16.49 -17.42
N GLU A 250 -29.87 15.66 -18.42
CA GLU A 250 -29.39 14.29 -18.53
C GLU A 250 -28.00 14.24 -19.21
N SER A 251 -26.98 14.70 -18.51
CA SER A 251 -25.58 14.66 -18.96
C SER A 251 -24.66 14.16 -17.86
N LEU A 252 -23.69 13.34 -18.23
CA LEU A 252 -22.72 12.82 -17.26
C LEU A 252 -21.88 13.93 -16.59
N LEU A 253 -21.70 15.05 -17.26
CA LEU A 253 -20.92 16.19 -16.73
C LEU A 253 -21.82 17.27 -16.08
N ALA A 254 -23.13 17.18 -16.21
CA ALA A 254 -24.05 18.12 -15.56
C ALA A 254 -24.21 17.81 -14.06
N PRO A 255 -24.58 18.83 -13.24
CA PRO A 255 -25.02 18.59 -11.85
C PRO A 255 -26.36 17.85 -11.85
N SER A 256 -26.81 17.43 -10.68
CA SER A 256 -28.11 16.74 -10.55
C SER A 256 -29.26 17.62 -10.88
N TRP A 257 -29.17 18.89 -10.52
CA TRP A 257 -30.18 19.91 -10.81
C TRP A 257 -29.54 21.25 -11.17
N TRP A 258 -30.23 22.03 -12.00
CA TRP A 258 -29.93 23.42 -12.24
C TRP A 258 -31.05 24.28 -11.65
N LEU A 259 -30.71 25.25 -10.81
CA LEU A 259 -31.59 26.34 -10.43
C LEU A 259 -31.30 27.52 -11.31
N GLU A 260 -32.22 27.85 -12.20
CA GLU A 260 -32.12 28.95 -13.15
C GLU A 260 -32.85 30.19 -12.61
N ILE A 261 -32.15 31.32 -12.54
CA ILE A 261 -32.66 32.60 -12.09
C ILE A 261 -32.20 33.65 -13.08
N GLY A 262 -33.07 34.04 -14.01
CA GLY A 262 -32.69 34.94 -15.10
C GLY A 262 -31.53 34.35 -15.92
N ALA A 263 -30.39 35.04 -15.97
CA ALA A 263 -29.18 34.60 -16.68
C ALA A 263 -28.26 33.68 -15.82
N VAL A 264 -28.51 33.58 -14.53
CA VAL A 264 -27.66 32.81 -13.61
C VAL A 264 -28.16 31.37 -13.50
N ARG A 265 -27.24 30.43 -13.66
CA ARG A 265 -27.50 28.98 -13.50
C ARG A 265 -26.69 28.45 -12.36
N LEU A 266 -27.36 27.93 -11.32
CA LEU A 266 -26.74 27.41 -10.13
C LEU A 266 -26.78 25.88 -10.11
N PRO A 267 -25.63 25.22 -9.98
CA PRO A 267 -25.58 23.78 -9.91
C PRO A 267 -25.95 23.30 -8.50
N LEU A 268 -26.89 22.37 -8.41
CA LEU A 268 -27.30 21.75 -7.16
C LEU A 268 -27.00 20.25 -7.16
N ASP A 269 -26.77 19.71 -5.99
CA ASP A 269 -26.64 18.28 -5.76
C ASP A 269 -28.01 17.56 -5.78
N PRO A 270 -28.10 16.23 -5.60
CA PRO A 270 -29.39 15.52 -5.57
C PRO A 270 -30.35 16.00 -4.50
N ALA A 271 -29.86 16.51 -3.38
CA ALA A 271 -30.64 17.02 -2.24
C ALA A 271 -31.00 18.51 -2.38
N GLY A 272 -30.48 19.19 -3.39
CA GLY A 272 -30.70 20.61 -3.59
C GLY A 272 -29.72 21.51 -2.87
N HIS A 273 -28.54 20.99 -2.53
CA HIS A 273 -27.52 21.79 -1.84
C HIS A 273 -26.58 22.47 -2.82
N LEU A 274 -26.14 23.66 -2.45
CA LEU A 274 -25.05 24.41 -3.06
C LEU A 274 -23.74 24.12 -2.32
N ARG A 275 -22.67 23.83 -3.05
CA ARG A 275 -21.32 23.75 -2.49
C ARG A 275 -20.70 25.15 -2.44
N VAL A 276 -20.18 25.51 -1.27
CA VAL A 276 -19.51 26.80 -1.07
C VAL A 276 -18.14 26.78 -1.76
N SER A 277 -17.84 27.81 -2.54
CA SER A 277 -16.51 28.01 -3.12
C SER A 277 -15.67 28.88 -2.17
N TYR A 278 -14.56 28.33 -1.68
CA TYR A 278 -13.60 29.08 -0.87
C TYR A 278 -12.38 29.52 -1.67
N GLN A 279 -12.56 29.78 -2.98
CA GLN A 279 -11.49 30.29 -3.86
C GLN A 279 -11.07 31.71 -3.48
N MET A 280 -12.03 32.58 -3.14
CA MET A 280 -11.75 33.95 -2.75
C MET A 280 -11.18 34.00 -1.33
N PRO A 281 -9.99 34.57 -1.12
CA PRO A 281 -9.48 34.76 0.23
C PRO A 281 -10.30 35.82 0.96
N ARG A 282 -10.37 35.75 2.30
CA ARG A 282 -11.10 36.74 3.12
C ARG A 282 -10.72 38.18 2.79
N ALA A 283 -9.44 38.45 2.59
CA ALA A 283 -8.89 39.77 2.24
C ALA A 283 -9.39 40.25 0.85
N GLY A 284 -9.97 39.41 0.03
CA GLY A 284 -10.57 39.77 -1.25
C GLY A 284 -11.94 40.42 -1.13
N PHE A 285 -12.62 40.29 0.01
CA PHE A 285 -13.91 40.98 0.24
C PHE A 285 -13.69 42.33 0.86
N VAL A 286 -14.44 43.34 0.36
CA VAL A 286 -14.51 44.65 0.97
C VAL A 286 -15.40 44.56 2.20
N SER A 287 -14.83 44.85 3.39
CA SER A 287 -15.57 44.93 4.64
C SER A 287 -15.54 46.39 5.14
N VAL A 288 -16.72 46.93 5.46
CA VAL A 288 -16.92 48.29 5.96
C VAL A 288 -17.52 48.23 7.36
N PRO A 289 -16.89 48.80 8.41
CA PRO A 289 -17.50 48.85 9.74
C PRO A 289 -18.89 49.52 9.70
N ALA A 290 -19.87 48.93 10.37
CA ALA A 290 -21.23 49.48 10.40
C ALA A 290 -21.28 50.88 11.05
N VAL A 291 -20.41 51.18 12.02
CA VAL A 291 -20.28 52.50 12.60
C VAL A 291 -19.84 53.54 11.58
N ASP A 292 -18.96 53.18 10.64
CA ASP A 292 -18.51 54.15 9.62
C ASP A 292 -19.63 54.50 8.61
N VAL A 293 -20.56 53.56 8.36
CA VAL A 293 -21.76 53.82 7.61
C VAL A 293 -22.72 54.73 8.37
N LEU A 294 -22.96 54.43 9.66
CA LEU A 294 -23.84 55.24 10.51
C LEU A 294 -23.35 56.70 10.64
N GLU A 295 -22.05 56.90 10.76
CA GLU A 295 -21.46 58.23 10.90
C GLU A 295 -21.11 58.91 9.58
N GLY A 296 -21.40 58.25 8.44
CA GLY A 296 -21.16 58.82 7.10
C GLY A 296 -19.69 58.87 6.70
N ARG A 297 -18.82 58.09 7.34
CA ARG A 297 -17.39 58.01 7.03
C ARG A 297 -17.07 56.91 6.00
N ALA A 298 -18.03 56.04 5.70
CA ALA A 298 -17.84 55.02 4.71
C ALA A 298 -17.67 55.60 3.31
N PRO A 299 -16.67 55.18 2.51
CA PRO A 299 -16.50 55.70 1.15
C PRO A 299 -17.71 55.34 0.28
N ALA A 300 -18.43 56.33 -0.21
CA ALA A 300 -19.62 56.15 -1.01
C ALA A 300 -19.38 55.36 -2.32
N GLU A 301 -18.15 55.43 -2.82
CA GLU A 301 -17.75 54.66 -4.03
C GLU A 301 -17.76 53.14 -3.82
N LEU A 302 -17.51 52.66 -2.58
CA LEU A 302 -17.56 51.27 -2.25
C LEU A 302 -18.99 50.72 -2.11
N LEU A 303 -19.94 51.58 -1.74
CA LEU A 303 -21.32 51.24 -1.44
C LEU A 303 -22.25 51.40 -2.64
N ARG A 304 -21.96 52.37 -3.53
CA ARG A 304 -22.85 52.69 -4.66
C ARG A 304 -23.01 51.51 -5.62
N GLY A 305 -24.25 51.04 -5.76
CA GLY A 305 -24.61 49.92 -6.59
C GLY A 305 -24.18 48.55 -6.05
N ALA A 306 -23.47 48.51 -4.90
CA ALA A 306 -23.01 47.25 -4.31
C ALA A 306 -24.16 46.47 -3.68
N TRP A 307 -24.04 45.14 -3.70
CA TRP A 307 -24.88 44.22 -2.93
C TRP A 307 -24.30 44.08 -1.52
N VAL A 308 -25.00 44.61 -0.54
CA VAL A 308 -24.53 44.72 0.80
C VAL A 308 -25.03 43.56 1.66
N LEU A 309 -24.11 42.87 2.31
CA LEU A 309 -24.40 41.87 3.34
C LEU A 309 -24.16 42.49 4.70
N VAL A 310 -25.18 42.61 5.52
CA VAL A 310 -25.07 43.14 6.90
C VAL A 310 -25.07 41.96 7.87
N GLY A 311 -24.01 41.85 8.67
CA GLY A 311 -23.90 40.80 9.68
C GLY A 311 -22.90 41.13 10.75
N ALA A 312 -22.90 40.39 11.86
CA ALA A 312 -22.03 40.60 12.99
C ALA A 312 -20.81 39.68 12.91
N THR A 313 -19.60 40.27 12.96
CA THR A 313 -18.32 39.52 13.05
C THR A 313 -17.62 39.66 14.38
N ALA A 314 -18.12 40.55 15.26
CA ALA A 314 -17.52 40.82 16.55
C ALA A 314 -17.47 39.56 17.44
N PHE A 315 -16.38 39.45 18.22
CA PHE A 315 -16.18 38.36 19.15
C PHE A 315 -17.31 38.29 20.17
N GLY A 316 -17.99 37.15 20.27
CA GLY A 316 -19.13 36.97 21.18
C GLY A 316 -20.50 37.12 20.53
N ALA A 317 -20.60 37.52 19.25
CA ALA A 317 -21.85 37.55 18.48
C ALA A 317 -22.41 36.14 18.14
N ARG A 318 -21.78 35.07 18.62
CA ARG A 318 -22.13 33.66 18.51
C ARG A 318 -22.21 33.06 17.10
N ASP A 319 -21.88 33.78 16.06
CA ASP A 319 -22.01 33.33 14.66
C ASP A 319 -20.64 33.03 14.03
N VAL A 320 -19.82 32.28 14.77
CA VAL A 320 -18.48 31.90 14.30
C VAL A 320 -18.45 30.45 13.89
N VAL A 321 -18.19 30.20 12.63
CA VAL A 321 -18.15 28.84 12.04
C VAL A 321 -16.75 28.52 11.52
N PRO A 322 -16.24 27.32 11.76
CA PRO A 322 -15.01 26.86 11.14
C PRO A 322 -15.16 26.81 9.62
N THR A 323 -14.12 27.27 8.91
CA THR A 323 -14.06 27.12 7.46
C THR A 323 -13.03 26.09 7.05
N PRO A 324 -13.11 25.60 5.81
CA PRO A 324 -12.10 24.71 5.23
C PRO A 324 -10.67 25.25 5.29
N GLN A 325 -10.48 26.56 5.38
CA GLN A 325 -9.17 27.22 5.47
C GLN A 325 -8.58 27.22 6.89
N GLY A 326 -9.22 26.51 7.85
CA GLY A 326 -8.72 26.34 9.21
C GLY A 326 -8.89 27.57 10.10
N ARG A 327 -9.68 28.56 9.69
CA ARG A 327 -10.00 29.78 10.45
C ARG A 327 -11.49 29.80 10.76
N ALA A 328 -11.82 30.31 11.91
CA ALA A 328 -13.19 30.63 12.26
C ALA A 328 -13.59 31.94 11.57
N VAL A 329 -14.69 31.91 10.81
CA VAL A 329 -15.27 33.08 10.13
C VAL A 329 -16.71 33.28 10.59
N SER A 330 -17.26 34.46 10.37
CA SER A 330 -18.68 34.73 10.63
C SER A 330 -19.57 34.17 9.53
N GLY A 331 -20.83 33.85 9.84
CA GLY A 331 -21.81 33.35 8.86
C GLY A 331 -21.97 34.27 7.65
N VAL A 332 -21.90 35.59 7.85
CA VAL A 332 -22.00 36.57 6.79
C VAL A 332 -20.91 36.40 5.71
N GLU A 333 -19.70 35.97 6.10
CA GLU A 333 -18.62 35.70 5.11
C GLU A 333 -18.93 34.49 4.26
N VAL A 334 -19.60 33.47 4.79
CA VAL A 334 -20.05 32.30 4.02
C VAL A 334 -21.05 32.72 2.96
N HIS A 335 -22.00 33.59 3.31
CA HIS A 335 -22.96 34.14 2.36
C HIS A 335 -22.28 35.00 1.29
N ALA A 336 -21.23 35.76 1.63
CA ALA A 336 -20.43 36.51 0.68
C ALA A 336 -19.71 35.60 -0.32
N GLN A 337 -19.12 34.48 0.15
CA GLN A 337 -18.48 33.46 -0.71
C GLN A 337 -19.49 32.85 -1.69
N ILE A 338 -20.66 32.45 -1.19
CA ILE A 338 -21.73 31.89 -2.03
C ILE A 338 -22.14 32.90 -3.11
N LEU A 339 -22.41 34.14 -2.71
CA LEU A 339 -22.89 35.18 -3.59
C LEU A 339 -21.88 35.55 -4.68
N SER A 340 -20.61 35.73 -4.30
CA SER A 340 -19.53 35.99 -5.26
C SER A 340 -19.38 34.84 -6.26
N ALA A 341 -19.36 33.60 -5.77
CA ALA A 341 -19.27 32.42 -6.64
C ALA A 341 -20.48 32.28 -7.59
N MET A 342 -21.67 32.63 -7.11
CA MET A 342 -22.90 32.63 -7.94
C MET A 342 -22.80 33.65 -9.06
N LEU A 343 -22.37 34.88 -8.75
CA LEU A 343 -22.25 35.97 -9.74
C LEU A 343 -21.19 35.69 -10.82
N ASP A 344 -20.15 34.89 -10.45
CA ASP A 344 -19.08 34.50 -11.37
C ASP A 344 -19.33 33.17 -12.08
N GLY A 345 -20.42 32.46 -11.76
CA GLY A 345 -20.65 31.10 -12.25
C GLY A 345 -19.59 30.07 -11.81
N ARG A 346 -18.93 30.33 -10.68
CA ARG A 346 -17.84 29.50 -10.14
C ARG A 346 -18.28 28.58 -8.96
N SER A 347 -19.57 28.30 -8.86
CA SER A 347 -20.11 27.40 -7.83
C SER A 347 -19.68 25.96 -8.13
N PRO A 348 -18.91 25.31 -7.24
CA PRO A 348 -18.43 23.96 -7.48
C PRO A 348 -19.58 22.95 -7.37
N TYR A 349 -19.52 21.87 -8.17
CA TYR A 349 -20.53 20.82 -8.10
C TYR A 349 -19.96 19.44 -8.42
N MET A 350 -20.69 18.42 -7.97
CA MET A 350 -20.40 17.02 -8.32
C MET A 350 -21.23 16.64 -9.56
N PRO A 351 -20.58 16.24 -10.67
CA PRO A 351 -21.30 15.82 -11.86
C PRO A 351 -21.98 14.46 -11.65
N GLN A 352 -23.09 14.21 -12.37
CA GLN A 352 -23.83 12.94 -12.28
C GLN A 352 -22.97 11.72 -12.61
N GLY A 353 -22.00 11.89 -13.50
CA GLY A 353 -21.01 10.85 -13.87
C GLY A 353 -19.96 10.55 -12.78
N ALA A 354 -19.87 11.34 -11.71
CA ALA A 354 -18.86 11.17 -10.66
C ALA A 354 -18.90 9.78 -10.00
N ARG A 355 -20.05 9.10 -10.01
CA ARG A 355 -20.19 7.72 -9.53
C ARG A 355 -19.32 6.71 -10.28
N TRP A 356 -19.01 6.98 -11.57
CA TRP A 356 -18.17 6.13 -12.41
C TRP A 356 -16.68 6.48 -12.33
N TRP A 357 -16.37 7.66 -11.81
CA TRP A 357 -15.01 8.21 -11.71
C TRP A 357 -14.02 7.26 -11.03
N PRO A 358 -14.32 6.70 -9.83
CA PRO A 358 -13.37 5.77 -9.16
C PRO A 358 -13.06 4.53 -10.00
N TRP A 359 -14.04 4.00 -10.75
CA TRP A 359 -13.86 2.82 -11.60
C TRP A 359 -13.00 3.11 -12.83
N LEU A 360 -13.23 4.26 -13.49
CA LEU A 360 -12.46 4.69 -14.66
C LEU A 360 -10.99 4.93 -14.25
N VAL A 361 -10.78 5.70 -13.21
CA VAL A 361 -9.43 6.01 -12.70
C VAL A 361 -8.75 4.76 -12.16
N GLY A 362 -9.46 3.92 -11.41
CA GLY A 362 -8.93 2.66 -10.91
C GLY A 362 -8.53 1.71 -12.04
N GLY A 363 -9.36 1.58 -13.09
CA GLY A 363 -9.03 0.78 -14.27
C GLY A 363 -7.79 1.30 -15.00
N LEU A 364 -7.70 2.61 -15.22
CA LEU A 364 -6.52 3.24 -15.84
C LEU A 364 -5.27 3.04 -14.99
N ALA A 365 -5.37 3.26 -13.68
CA ALA A 365 -4.26 3.05 -12.76
C ALA A 365 -3.78 1.59 -12.75
N ALA A 366 -4.70 0.63 -12.78
CA ALA A 366 -4.36 -0.79 -12.89
C ALA A 366 -3.59 -1.09 -14.18
N LEU A 367 -4.04 -0.54 -15.31
CA LEU A 367 -3.35 -0.68 -16.61
C LEU A 367 -1.94 -0.07 -16.58
N LEU A 368 -1.79 1.12 -15.98
CA LEU A 368 -0.50 1.80 -15.87
C LEU A 368 0.47 1.04 -14.97
N LEU A 369 0.02 0.54 -13.81
CA LEU A 369 0.86 -0.28 -12.91
C LEU A 369 1.28 -1.59 -13.57
N LEU A 370 0.38 -2.28 -14.27
CA LEU A 370 0.71 -3.48 -15.04
C LEU A 370 1.64 -3.20 -16.22
N GLY A 371 1.45 -2.07 -16.90
CA GLY A 371 2.33 -1.59 -17.97
C GLY A 371 3.74 -1.32 -17.43
N ALA A 372 3.85 -0.62 -16.33
CA ALA A 372 5.12 -0.32 -15.66
C ALA A 372 5.87 -1.61 -15.25
N LEU A 373 5.17 -2.61 -14.71
CA LEU A 373 5.75 -3.92 -14.41
C LEU A 373 6.27 -4.65 -15.66
N ARG A 374 5.57 -4.53 -16.80
CA ARG A 374 6.02 -5.14 -18.05
C ARG A 374 7.24 -4.45 -18.64
N LEU A 375 7.33 -3.13 -18.50
CA LEU A 375 8.46 -2.34 -19.01
C LEU A 375 9.73 -2.52 -18.18
N ALA A 376 9.61 -2.72 -16.86
CA ALA A 376 10.75 -2.87 -15.96
C ALA A 376 10.61 -4.11 -15.05
N PRO A 377 10.62 -5.34 -15.62
CA PRO A 377 10.38 -6.57 -14.86
C PRO A 377 11.49 -6.90 -13.84
N ARG A 378 12.67 -6.29 -13.99
CA ARG A 378 13.81 -6.51 -13.08
C ARG A 378 13.77 -5.65 -11.82
N ALA A 379 12.95 -4.59 -11.77
CA ALA A 379 12.91 -3.64 -10.65
C ALA A 379 11.49 -3.38 -10.10
N PRO A 380 10.66 -4.41 -9.86
CA PRO A 380 9.28 -4.21 -9.37
C PRO A 380 9.22 -3.48 -8.03
N HIS A 381 10.24 -3.62 -7.19
CA HIS A 381 10.36 -2.98 -5.88
C HIS A 381 10.59 -1.46 -5.94
N ILE A 382 11.02 -0.92 -7.08
CA ILE A 382 11.17 0.51 -7.34
C ILE A 382 9.96 1.02 -8.14
N VAL A 383 9.57 0.26 -9.18
CA VAL A 383 8.55 0.67 -10.15
C VAL A 383 7.15 0.77 -9.53
N LEU A 384 6.78 -0.17 -8.65
CA LEU A 384 5.45 -0.14 -8.04
C LEU A 384 5.28 0.99 -7.03
N PRO A 385 6.18 1.19 -6.04
CA PRO A 385 6.07 2.35 -5.15
C PRO A 385 6.21 3.67 -5.88
N GLY A 386 7.18 3.79 -6.80
CA GLY A 386 7.38 5.00 -7.61
C GLY A 386 6.17 5.31 -8.48
N GLY A 387 5.64 4.30 -9.17
CA GLY A 387 4.42 4.41 -9.98
C GLY A 387 3.20 4.80 -9.14
N ALA A 388 3.03 4.22 -7.95
CA ALA A 388 1.96 4.59 -7.03
C ALA A 388 2.08 6.05 -6.57
N LEU A 389 3.27 6.52 -6.21
CA LEU A 389 3.51 7.92 -5.82
C LEU A 389 3.20 8.89 -6.96
N VAL A 390 3.63 8.59 -8.18
CA VAL A 390 3.33 9.42 -9.37
C VAL A 390 1.84 9.45 -9.65
N LEU A 391 1.15 8.30 -9.56
CA LEU A 391 -0.30 8.21 -9.77
C LEU A 391 -1.07 8.96 -8.68
N LEU A 392 -0.69 8.83 -7.41
CA LEU A 392 -1.34 9.54 -6.31
C LEU A 392 -1.12 11.05 -6.40
N GLY A 393 0.11 11.50 -6.67
CA GLY A 393 0.42 12.91 -6.87
C GLY A 393 -0.28 13.50 -8.09
N GLY A 394 -0.28 12.76 -9.21
CA GLY A 394 -0.99 13.16 -10.43
C GLY A 394 -2.49 13.22 -10.24
N LEU A 395 -3.09 12.26 -9.52
CA LEU A 395 -4.52 12.24 -9.24
C LEU A 395 -4.94 13.40 -8.32
N SER A 396 -4.17 13.65 -7.26
CA SER A 396 -4.41 14.79 -6.36
C SER A 396 -4.24 16.13 -7.08
N GLY A 397 -3.19 16.28 -7.90
CA GLY A 397 -2.95 17.49 -8.68
C GLY A 397 -4.04 17.71 -9.75
N LEU A 398 -4.46 16.64 -10.43
CA LEU A 398 -5.57 16.72 -11.41
C LEU A 398 -6.87 17.12 -10.71
N ASN A 399 -7.19 16.52 -9.56
CA ASN A 399 -8.37 16.89 -8.78
C ASN A 399 -8.35 18.36 -8.39
N THR A 400 -7.21 18.86 -7.89
CA THR A 400 -7.03 20.29 -7.57
C THR A 400 -7.24 21.18 -8.79
N LEU A 401 -6.62 20.83 -9.93
CA LEU A 401 -6.77 21.60 -11.17
C LEU A 401 -8.23 21.64 -11.65
N VAL A 402 -8.91 20.49 -11.64
CA VAL A 402 -10.32 20.36 -12.09
C VAL A 402 -11.25 21.13 -11.15
N LEU A 403 -11.00 21.09 -9.82
CA LEU A 403 -11.78 21.85 -8.86
C LEU A 403 -11.61 23.36 -9.04
N LEU A 404 -10.38 23.85 -9.20
CA LEU A 404 -10.10 25.28 -9.28
C LEU A 404 -10.42 25.89 -10.64
N LYS A 405 -10.34 25.14 -11.75
CA LYS A 405 -10.53 25.66 -13.11
C LYS A 405 -11.86 25.27 -13.74
N ALA A 406 -12.34 24.07 -13.50
CA ALA A 406 -13.59 23.58 -14.07
C ALA A 406 -14.74 23.57 -13.06
N HIS A 407 -14.47 23.90 -11.79
CA HIS A 407 -15.46 23.91 -10.69
C HIS A 407 -16.14 22.55 -10.49
N LEU A 408 -15.47 21.45 -10.89
CA LEU A 408 -15.95 20.09 -10.71
C LEU A 408 -15.34 19.49 -9.45
N TRP A 409 -16.18 19.04 -8.55
CA TRP A 409 -15.75 18.33 -7.35
C TRP A 409 -15.77 16.83 -7.61
N LEU A 410 -14.57 16.25 -7.75
CA LEU A 410 -14.37 14.81 -7.98
C LEU A 410 -13.58 14.24 -6.80
N GLY A 411 -14.15 13.28 -6.06
CA GLY A 411 -13.40 12.62 -4.97
C GLY A 411 -12.22 11.81 -5.53
N TRP A 412 -11.03 11.99 -4.97
CA TRP A 412 -9.83 11.27 -5.40
C TRP A 412 -9.32 10.26 -4.37
N VAL A 413 -9.78 10.33 -3.12
CA VAL A 413 -9.34 9.46 -2.03
C VAL A 413 -9.69 7.99 -2.30
N VAL A 414 -10.88 7.71 -2.83
CA VAL A 414 -11.28 6.34 -3.16
C VAL A 414 -10.43 5.73 -4.26
N PRO A 415 -10.25 6.37 -5.45
CA PRO A 415 -9.31 5.83 -6.45
C PRO A 415 -7.85 5.83 -5.97
N GLY A 416 -7.44 6.78 -5.13
CA GLY A 416 -6.12 6.79 -4.50
C GLY A 416 -5.89 5.58 -3.59
N LEU A 417 -6.89 5.23 -2.79
CA LEU A 417 -6.87 4.02 -1.96
C LEU A 417 -6.72 2.75 -2.81
N PHE A 418 -7.44 2.68 -3.93
CA PHE A 418 -7.29 1.57 -4.86
C PHE A 418 -5.85 1.49 -5.41
N VAL A 419 -5.25 2.61 -5.83
CA VAL A 419 -3.86 2.66 -6.32
C VAL A 419 -2.89 2.12 -5.26
N LEU A 420 -3.05 2.55 -4.00
CA LEU A 420 -2.22 2.11 -2.89
C LEU A 420 -2.34 0.59 -2.64
N LEU A 421 -3.56 0.09 -2.56
CA LEU A 421 -3.84 -1.33 -2.36
C LEU A 421 -3.34 -2.18 -3.53
N ALA A 422 -3.58 -1.73 -4.77
CA ALA A 422 -3.13 -2.41 -5.98
C ALA A 422 -1.60 -2.50 -6.03
N ALA A 423 -0.89 -1.40 -5.80
CA ALA A 423 0.57 -1.38 -5.79
C ALA A 423 1.15 -2.27 -4.67
N THR A 424 0.54 -2.24 -3.48
CA THR A 424 0.95 -3.07 -2.34
C THR A 424 0.76 -4.56 -2.62
N LEU A 425 -0.41 -4.96 -3.12
CA LEU A 425 -0.71 -6.36 -3.40
C LEU A 425 0.10 -6.90 -4.60
N LEU A 426 0.27 -6.11 -5.65
CA LEU A 426 1.16 -6.45 -6.77
C LEU A 426 2.61 -6.59 -6.28
N GLY A 427 3.08 -5.68 -5.43
CA GLY A 427 4.41 -5.74 -4.81
C GLY A 427 4.60 -7.00 -3.95
N ALA A 428 3.60 -7.36 -3.16
CA ALA A 428 3.61 -8.58 -2.37
C ALA A 428 3.69 -9.85 -3.24
N VAL A 429 2.95 -9.87 -4.36
CA VAL A 429 2.99 -10.97 -5.34
C VAL A 429 4.38 -11.08 -5.98
N GLU A 430 4.96 -9.98 -6.46
CA GLU A 430 6.29 -9.98 -7.07
C GLU A 430 7.40 -10.33 -6.06
N TYR A 431 7.30 -9.85 -4.84
CA TYR A 431 8.21 -10.22 -3.76
C TYR A 431 8.15 -11.73 -3.47
N ALA A 432 6.94 -12.27 -3.30
CA ALA A 432 6.74 -13.70 -3.04
C ALA A 432 7.28 -14.55 -4.19
N ARG A 433 7.04 -14.14 -5.44
CA ARG A 433 7.53 -14.80 -6.64
C ARG A 433 9.05 -14.78 -6.73
N SER A 434 9.68 -13.62 -6.56
CA SER A 434 11.14 -13.48 -6.57
C SER A 434 11.80 -14.35 -5.51
N ARG A 435 11.21 -14.42 -4.32
CA ARG A 435 11.69 -15.28 -3.23
C ARG A 435 11.56 -16.76 -3.58
N PHE A 436 10.43 -17.15 -4.18
CA PHE A 436 10.22 -18.54 -4.61
C PHE A 436 11.18 -18.96 -5.72
N GLU A 437 11.42 -18.10 -6.71
CA GLU A 437 12.38 -18.36 -7.79
C GLU A 437 13.81 -18.53 -7.24
N ARG A 438 14.23 -17.68 -6.29
CA ARG A 438 15.53 -17.81 -5.61
C ARG A 438 15.64 -19.11 -4.83
N GLU A 439 14.61 -19.47 -4.08
CA GLU A 439 14.58 -20.71 -3.30
C GLU A 439 14.65 -21.94 -4.21
N LEU A 440 13.96 -21.92 -5.36
CA LEU A 440 13.99 -22.99 -6.34
C LEU A 440 15.39 -23.13 -6.96
N LEU A 441 16.02 -22.03 -7.36
CA LEU A 441 17.38 -22.01 -7.89
C LEU A 441 18.38 -22.56 -6.86
N TYR A 442 18.26 -22.12 -5.61
CA TYR A 442 19.12 -22.61 -4.51
C TYR A 442 18.97 -24.13 -4.31
N ARG A 443 17.74 -24.64 -4.25
CA ARG A 443 17.50 -26.10 -4.10
C ARG A 443 18.04 -26.89 -5.27
N ASN A 444 17.90 -26.38 -6.49
CA ASN A 444 18.48 -27.02 -7.66
C ASN A 444 20.00 -27.06 -7.59
N LEU A 445 20.65 -25.95 -7.17
CA LEU A 445 22.11 -25.92 -6.98
C LEU A 445 22.55 -26.87 -5.87
N ALA A 446 21.83 -26.95 -4.76
CA ALA A 446 22.13 -27.82 -3.63
C ALA A 446 21.97 -29.33 -3.95
N SER A 447 21.27 -29.67 -5.05
CA SER A 447 21.21 -31.07 -5.51
C SER A 447 22.45 -31.53 -6.31
N TYR A 448 23.28 -30.59 -6.76
CA TYR A 448 24.51 -30.87 -7.54
C TYR A 448 25.80 -30.51 -6.82
N LEU A 449 25.74 -29.72 -5.78
CA LEU A 449 26.90 -29.23 -5.03
C LEU A 449 26.71 -29.47 -3.52
N PRO A 450 27.76 -29.70 -2.73
CA PRO A 450 27.68 -29.69 -1.28
C PRO A 450 27.01 -28.41 -0.74
N GLU A 451 26.17 -28.55 0.29
CA GLU A 451 25.34 -27.44 0.79
C GLU A 451 26.15 -26.14 1.13
N PRO A 452 27.34 -26.21 1.74
CA PRO A 452 28.14 -25.00 1.99
C PRO A 452 28.57 -24.31 0.68
N VAL A 453 28.92 -25.10 -0.33
CA VAL A 453 29.36 -24.61 -1.66
C VAL A 453 28.18 -24.01 -2.44
N ALA A 454 27.03 -24.69 -2.45
CA ALA A 454 25.82 -24.20 -3.07
C ALA A 454 25.39 -22.85 -2.49
N ARG A 455 25.53 -22.66 -1.19
CA ARG A 455 25.25 -21.40 -0.49
C ARG A 455 26.22 -20.29 -0.90
N GLU A 456 27.51 -20.59 -0.97
CA GLU A 456 28.54 -19.64 -1.37
C GLU A 456 28.37 -19.21 -2.83
N VAL A 457 28.14 -20.15 -3.74
CA VAL A 457 27.89 -19.89 -5.18
C VAL A 457 26.62 -19.08 -5.39
N ALA A 458 25.56 -19.31 -4.61
CA ALA A 458 24.32 -18.56 -4.70
C ALA A 458 24.41 -17.09 -4.20
N MET A 459 25.42 -16.78 -3.38
CA MET A 459 25.58 -15.47 -2.77
C MET A 459 26.69 -14.61 -3.39
N ARG A 460 27.61 -15.19 -4.13
CA ARG A 460 28.77 -14.48 -4.73
C ARG A 460 28.62 -14.34 -6.23
N GLU A 461 29.06 -13.19 -6.74
CA GLU A 461 29.23 -13.04 -8.18
C GLU A 461 30.38 -13.95 -8.69
N PRO A 462 30.29 -14.49 -9.92
CA PRO A 462 31.34 -15.32 -10.49
C PRO A 462 32.63 -14.49 -10.67
N VAL A 463 33.60 -14.66 -9.80
CA VAL A 463 34.92 -13.99 -9.88
C VAL A 463 35.89 -14.88 -10.66
N ALA A 464 36.72 -14.30 -11.50
CA ALA A 464 37.69 -15.06 -12.34
C ALA A 464 38.84 -15.72 -11.54
N GLN A 465 38.98 -15.42 -10.26
CA GLN A 465 40.06 -15.95 -9.41
C GLN A 465 39.72 -17.35 -8.86
N VAL A 466 40.78 -18.14 -8.63
CA VAL A 466 40.71 -19.45 -7.96
C VAL A 466 40.32 -19.22 -6.49
N CYS A 467 39.14 -19.70 -6.12
CA CYS A 467 38.68 -19.68 -4.73
C CYS A 467 38.92 -21.05 -4.14
N ALA A 468 40.07 -21.26 -3.51
CA ALA A 468 40.40 -22.50 -2.85
C ALA A 468 41.08 -22.21 -1.52
N THR A 469 40.73 -23.01 -0.50
CA THR A 469 41.28 -22.88 0.85
C THR A 469 42.02 -24.15 1.25
N ARG A 470 43.11 -23.99 1.99
CA ARG A 470 43.93 -25.11 2.50
C ARG A 470 43.40 -25.54 3.87
N HIS A 471 43.19 -26.84 3.99
CA HIS A 471 42.72 -27.46 5.26
C HIS A 471 43.59 -28.66 5.61
N GLU A 472 43.75 -28.93 6.88
CA GLU A 472 44.22 -30.22 7.38
C GLU A 472 42.99 -31.09 7.58
N ALA A 473 42.79 -32.07 6.71
CA ALA A 473 41.53 -32.82 6.62
C ALA A 473 41.77 -34.32 6.50
N THR A 474 40.76 -35.11 6.84
CA THR A 474 40.75 -36.53 6.54
C THR A 474 39.91 -36.80 5.32
N VAL A 475 40.47 -37.53 4.40
CA VAL A 475 39.86 -37.92 3.11
C VAL A 475 39.54 -39.40 3.17
N LEU A 476 38.31 -39.74 2.75
CA LEU A 476 37.86 -41.11 2.52
C LEU A 476 37.56 -41.25 1.03
N TYR A 477 38.16 -42.23 0.41
CA TYR A 477 37.85 -42.62 -0.97
C TYR A 477 37.27 -44.03 -0.96
N ALA A 478 36.07 -44.20 -1.45
CA ALA A 478 35.37 -45.48 -1.53
C ALA A 478 35.01 -45.78 -2.98
N ASP A 479 35.15 -47.05 -3.41
CA ASP A 479 34.89 -47.44 -4.79
C ASP A 479 34.33 -48.87 -4.80
N LEU A 480 33.49 -49.17 -5.80
CA LEU A 480 32.92 -50.50 -5.99
C LEU A 480 33.87 -51.36 -6.77
N ARG A 481 34.47 -52.35 -6.11
CA ARG A 481 35.36 -53.34 -6.76
C ARG A 481 34.58 -54.24 -7.72
N ASN A 482 35.19 -54.54 -8.87
CA ASN A 482 34.63 -55.36 -9.93
C ASN A 482 33.36 -54.78 -10.59
N PHE A 483 33.11 -53.45 -10.40
CA PHE A 483 31.91 -52.81 -10.99
C PHE A 483 31.90 -52.82 -12.50
N SER A 484 33.05 -52.62 -13.17
CA SER A 484 33.15 -52.72 -14.62
C SER A 484 32.74 -54.10 -15.12
N ALA A 485 33.20 -55.18 -14.44
CA ALA A 485 32.80 -56.58 -14.79
C ALA A 485 31.32 -56.83 -14.48
N TYR A 486 30.79 -56.19 -13.45
CA TYR A 486 29.33 -56.24 -13.16
C TYR A 486 28.50 -55.61 -14.25
N CYS A 487 28.99 -54.53 -14.90
CA CYS A 487 28.28 -53.85 -15.96
C CYS A 487 28.25 -54.60 -17.28
N GLU A 488 29.19 -55.55 -17.49
CA GLU A 488 29.21 -56.36 -18.73
C GLU A 488 27.96 -57.20 -18.90
N GLY A 489 27.25 -57.00 -20.01
CA GLY A 489 26.06 -57.75 -20.36
C GLY A 489 24.78 -57.44 -19.59
N ARG A 490 24.79 -56.40 -18.70
CA ARG A 490 23.61 -56.00 -17.92
C ARG A 490 22.96 -54.73 -18.49
N PRO A 491 21.63 -54.58 -18.32
CA PRO A 491 20.94 -53.34 -18.68
C PRO A 491 21.48 -52.14 -17.89
N PRO A 492 21.65 -50.96 -18.53
CA PRO A 492 22.13 -49.76 -17.88
C PRO A 492 21.29 -49.34 -16.65
N GLU A 493 19.99 -49.64 -16.67
CA GLU A 493 19.04 -49.32 -15.58
C GLU A 493 19.37 -50.09 -14.29
N GLU A 494 19.77 -51.35 -14.37
CA GLU A 494 20.18 -52.17 -13.24
C GLU A 494 21.46 -51.64 -12.64
N THR A 495 22.44 -51.28 -13.46
CA THR A 495 23.71 -50.70 -13.09
C THR A 495 23.50 -49.34 -12.38
N ALA A 496 22.62 -48.50 -12.93
CA ALA A 496 22.25 -47.22 -12.35
C ALA A 496 21.57 -47.39 -10.98
N MET A 497 20.76 -48.44 -10.80
CA MET A 497 20.11 -48.71 -9.52
C MET A 497 21.12 -49.09 -8.42
N VAL A 498 22.11 -49.88 -8.74
CA VAL A 498 23.19 -50.25 -7.80
C VAL A 498 23.99 -49.01 -7.39
N LEU A 499 24.37 -48.13 -8.34
CA LEU A 499 25.04 -46.88 -8.05
C LEU A 499 24.18 -45.97 -7.20
N HIS A 500 22.89 -45.86 -7.51
CA HIS A 500 21.96 -45.04 -6.73
C HIS A 500 21.86 -45.48 -5.28
N LEU A 501 21.74 -46.81 -5.07
CA LEU A 501 21.71 -47.38 -3.73
C LEU A 501 23.02 -47.12 -2.99
N PHE A 502 24.18 -47.37 -3.64
CA PHE A 502 25.51 -47.12 -3.07
C PHE A 502 25.69 -45.68 -2.66
N PHE A 503 25.47 -44.74 -3.58
CA PHE A 503 25.63 -43.29 -3.30
C PHE A 503 24.66 -42.76 -2.25
N THR A 504 23.42 -43.23 -2.24
CA THR A 504 22.40 -42.83 -1.26
C THR A 504 22.82 -43.32 0.14
N THR A 505 23.26 -44.56 0.26
CA THR A 505 23.71 -45.16 1.52
C THR A 505 25.00 -44.47 2.01
N ALA A 506 25.97 -44.28 1.11
CA ALA A 506 27.24 -43.67 1.42
C ALA A 506 27.10 -42.21 1.86
N SER A 507 26.31 -41.42 1.14
CA SER A 507 26.05 -40.01 1.50
C SER A 507 25.46 -39.91 2.90
N ARG A 508 24.42 -40.69 3.21
CA ARG A 508 23.80 -40.71 4.54
C ARG A 508 24.79 -41.03 5.65
N ILE A 509 25.61 -42.06 5.47
CA ILE A 509 26.59 -42.49 6.48
C ILE A 509 27.69 -41.46 6.69
N VAL A 510 28.20 -40.85 5.60
CA VAL A 510 29.20 -39.80 5.67
C VAL A 510 28.65 -38.60 6.45
N GLU A 511 27.42 -38.15 6.14
CA GLU A 511 26.75 -37.03 6.83
C GLU A 511 26.48 -37.33 8.30
N GLU A 512 26.01 -38.54 8.65
CA GLU A 512 25.77 -38.99 10.03
C GLU A 512 27.05 -38.95 10.89
N HIS A 513 28.22 -39.19 10.28
CA HIS A 513 29.52 -39.13 10.93
C HIS A 513 30.20 -37.76 10.80
N GLY A 514 29.49 -36.72 10.28
CA GLY A 514 29.98 -35.35 10.19
C GLY A 514 30.98 -35.08 9.08
N GLY A 515 31.00 -35.93 8.03
CA GLY A 515 31.73 -35.73 6.79
C GLY A 515 30.91 -35.01 5.75
N VAL A 516 31.56 -34.59 4.69
CA VAL A 516 30.92 -33.97 3.50
C VAL A 516 31.34 -34.79 2.29
N VAL A 517 30.34 -35.23 1.49
CA VAL A 517 30.61 -35.84 0.20
C VAL A 517 30.96 -34.73 -0.80
N GLU A 518 32.20 -34.73 -1.25
CA GLU A 518 32.71 -33.68 -2.15
C GLU A 518 32.58 -34.03 -3.63
N GLN A 519 32.75 -35.31 -3.95
CA GLN A 519 32.67 -35.81 -5.32
C GLN A 519 32.09 -37.21 -5.41
N MET A 520 31.35 -37.46 -6.49
CA MET A 520 30.93 -38.77 -6.95
C MET A 520 31.35 -38.89 -8.42
N VAL A 521 32.22 -39.85 -8.75
CA VAL A 521 32.80 -40.00 -10.10
C VAL A 521 32.78 -41.48 -10.50
N GLY A 522 32.02 -41.81 -11.51
CA GLY A 522 31.85 -43.22 -11.92
C GLY A 522 31.17 -44.01 -10.81
N ASP A 523 31.87 -45.03 -10.27
CA ASP A 523 31.49 -45.87 -9.16
C ASP A 523 32.18 -45.54 -7.85
N SER A 524 32.88 -44.37 -7.80
CA SER A 524 33.63 -43.93 -6.63
C SER A 524 33.05 -42.71 -5.95
N LEU A 525 33.30 -42.59 -4.66
CA LEU A 525 32.89 -41.49 -3.79
C LEU A 525 34.11 -40.94 -3.03
N LEU A 526 34.24 -39.63 -3.02
CA LEU A 526 35.20 -38.88 -2.22
C LEU A 526 34.48 -38.10 -1.14
N ALA A 527 34.81 -38.37 0.11
CA ALA A 527 34.30 -37.66 1.29
C ALA A 527 35.42 -37.03 2.10
N VAL A 528 35.13 -35.92 2.76
CA VAL A 528 36.13 -35.16 3.54
C VAL A 528 35.57 -34.75 4.89
N TRP A 529 36.36 -34.90 5.92
CA TRP A 529 36.14 -34.41 7.30
C TRP A 529 37.12 -33.30 7.62
N ASN A 530 36.66 -32.26 8.29
CA ASN A 530 37.42 -31.04 8.62
C ASN A 530 37.88 -30.24 7.39
N GLY A 531 37.12 -30.35 6.32
CA GLY A 531 37.29 -29.53 5.07
C GLY A 531 36.43 -28.28 5.11
N SER A 532 35.32 -28.31 4.35
CA SER A 532 34.37 -27.22 4.26
C SER A 532 33.61 -26.90 5.57
N SER A 533 33.59 -27.86 6.51
CA SER A 533 33.02 -27.70 7.86
C SER A 533 34.01 -28.18 8.93
N PRO A 534 34.22 -27.40 9.98
CA PRO A 534 35.10 -27.83 11.07
C PRO A 534 34.61 -29.13 11.72
N CYS A 535 35.49 -30.12 11.90
CA CYS A 535 35.15 -31.40 12.47
C CYS A 535 36.23 -31.84 13.47
N ALA A 536 35.90 -31.85 14.76
CA ALA A 536 36.77 -32.39 15.79
C ALA A 536 36.89 -33.92 15.66
N ASN A 537 38.09 -34.46 15.92
CA ASN A 537 38.38 -35.91 15.80
C ASN A 537 38.07 -36.46 14.40
N HIS A 538 38.35 -35.68 13.34
CA HIS A 538 38.03 -36.03 11.96
C HIS A 538 38.58 -37.38 11.51
N GLY A 539 39.80 -37.75 11.93
CA GLY A 539 40.37 -39.05 11.57
C GLY A 539 39.59 -40.24 12.14
N ALA A 540 39.21 -40.18 13.43
CA ALA A 540 38.42 -41.24 14.06
C ALA A 540 37.02 -41.35 13.41
N ARG A 541 36.36 -40.22 13.22
CA ARG A 541 35.02 -40.17 12.58
C ARG A 541 35.02 -40.69 11.15
N ALA A 542 36.07 -40.42 10.39
CA ALA A 542 36.23 -40.96 9.05
C ALA A 542 36.41 -42.48 9.02
N LEU A 543 37.15 -43.04 10.00
CA LEU A 543 37.27 -44.49 10.16
C LEU A 543 35.95 -45.14 10.60
N ASP A 544 35.25 -44.55 11.56
CA ASP A 544 33.91 -45.01 11.98
C ASP A 544 32.93 -45.00 10.81
N ALA A 545 32.98 -43.93 9.98
CA ALA A 545 32.19 -43.84 8.74
C ALA A 545 32.60 -44.93 7.72
N ALA A 546 33.89 -45.21 7.55
CA ALA A 546 34.38 -46.25 6.65
C ALA A 546 33.87 -47.63 7.05
N GLU A 547 33.92 -47.95 8.34
CA GLU A 547 33.41 -49.19 8.90
C GLU A 547 31.90 -49.32 8.74
N ALA A 548 31.14 -48.26 9.08
CA ALA A 548 29.71 -48.21 8.92
C ALA A 548 29.29 -48.34 7.44
N LEU A 549 30.03 -47.69 6.54
CA LEU A 549 29.79 -47.74 5.09
C LEU A 549 30.00 -49.17 4.57
N TRP A 550 31.09 -49.79 4.92
CA TRP A 550 31.34 -51.17 4.49
C TRP A 550 30.28 -52.15 5.04
N ARG A 551 29.96 -52.07 6.35
CA ARG A 551 28.90 -52.91 6.95
C ARG A 551 27.54 -52.72 6.34
N ALA A 552 27.17 -51.48 5.92
CA ALA A 552 25.90 -51.22 5.33
C ALA A 552 25.82 -51.63 3.83
N CYS A 553 26.91 -51.40 3.09
CA CYS A 553 26.89 -51.66 1.63
C CYS A 553 27.23 -53.12 1.26
N ALA A 554 28.23 -53.70 1.88
CA ALA A 554 28.72 -55.04 1.49
C ALA A 554 27.60 -56.11 1.44
N PRO A 555 26.67 -56.23 2.39
CA PRO A 555 25.57 -57.20 2.34
C PRO A 555 24.52 -56.92 1.29
N GLN A 556 24.41 -55.63 0.83
CA GLN A 556 23.38 -55.19 -0.11
C GLN A 556 23.83 -55.25 -1.58
N LEU A 557 25.14 -55.46 -1.82
CA LEU A 557 25.66 -55.56 -3.18
C LEU A 557 25.22 -56.84 -3.85
N PRO A 558 24.80 -56.79 -5.15
CA PRO A 558 24.41 -57.98 -5.89
C PRO A 558 25.54 -58.98 -6.01
N ARG A 559 25.24 -60.25 -5.82
CA ARG A 559 26.20 -61.35 -6.09
C ARG A 559 26.34 -61.58 -7.58
N ILE A 560 27.60 -61.67 -8.07
CA ILE A 560 27.89 -62.03 -9.46
C ILE A 560 27.90 -63.54 -9.57
N GLU A 561 26.95 -64.17 -10.24
CA GLU A 561 26.80 -65.61 -10.38
C GLU A 561 27.64 -66.21 -11.54
N SER A 562 28.64 -65.52 -12.04
CA SER A 562 29.47 -65.95 -13.17
C SER A 562 30.74 -66.67 -12.65
N PRO A 563 31.06 -67.88 -13.14
CA PRO A 563 32.31 -68.60 -12.76
C PRO A 563 33.54 -67.76 -13.12
N GLY A 564 34.42 -67.48 -12.15
CA GLY A 564 35.66 -66.76 -12.37
C GLY A 564 35.63 -65.28 -12.22
N ILE A 565 34.48 -64.67 -12.04
CA ILE A 565 34.35 -63.21 -11.75
C ILE A 565 34.19 -63.02 -10.23
N PRO A 566 35.08 -62.26 -9.58
CA PRO A 566 34.96 -61.97 -8.13
C PRO A 566 33.64 -61.20 -7.86
N ALA A 567 33.06 -61.46 -6.70
CA ALA A 567 31.84 -60.73 -6.26
C ALA A 567 32.05 -59.23 -6.22
N LEU A 568 30.95 -58.50 -6.49
CA LEU A 568 30.94 -57.05 -6.29
C LEU A 568 31.18 -56.75 -4.82
N ASP A 569 32.14 -55.87 -4.51
CA ASP A 569 32.53 -55.54 -3.15
C ASP A 569 32.92 -54.07 -3.08
N ILE A 570 33.18 -53.54 -1.90
CA ILE A 570 33.60 -52.15 -1.67
C ILE A 570 35.02 -52.07 -1.10
N GLY A 571 35.85 -51.24 -1.68
CA GLY A 571 37.17 -50.92 -1.19
C GLY A 571 37.19 -49.48 -0.65
N ILE A 572 37.79 -49.26 0.52
CA ILE A 572 37.84 -47.95 1.16
C ILE A 572 39.26 -47.60 1.56
N GLY A 573 39.76 -46.45 1.15
CA GLY A 573 41.02 -45.87 1.56
C GLY A 573 40.81 -44.59 2.36
N VAL A 574 41.51 -44.45 3.51
CA VAL A 574 41.38 -43.26 4.38
C VAL A 574 42.74 -42.68 4.68
N GLU A 575 42.92 -41.38 4.48
CA GLU A 575 44.17 -40.67 4.80
C GLU A 575 43.92 -39.26 5.33
N THR A 576 44.83 -38.78 6.19
CA THR A 576 44.80 -37.42 6.74
C THR A 576 45.98 -36.62 6.24
N GLY A 577 45.75 -35.39 5.85
CA GLY A 577 46.79 -34.45 5.45
C GLY A 577 46.28 -33.15 4.89
N SER A 578 47.19 -32.33 4.41
CA SER A 578 46.85 -31.05 3.83
C SER A 578 46.17 -31.23 2.49
N VAL A 579 44.97 -30.64 2.34
CA VAL A 579 44.17 -30.60 1.12
C VAL A 579 43.80 -29.16 0.74
N LEU A 580 43.63 -28.93 -0.54
CA LEU A 580 43.12 -27.68 -1.09
C LEU A 580 41.69 -27.93 -1.63
N ILE A 581 40.71 -27.28 -1.04
CA ILE A 581 39.28 -27.43 -1.40
C ILE A 581 38.80 -26.16 -2.05
N GLY A 582 38.14 -26.25 -3.21
CA GLY A 582 37.62 -25.08 -3.88
C GLY A 582 37.17 -25.32 -5.31
N SER A 583 36.87 -24.22 -5.99
CA SER A 583 36.41 -24.24 -7.38
C SER A 583 37.55 -23.88 -8.34
N PHE A 584 37.80 -24.77 -9.29
CA PHE A 584 38.86 -24.68 -10.28
C PHE A 584 38.28 -24.62 -11.71
N GLY A 585 39.00 -24.03 -12.64
CA GLY A 585 38.62 -23.92 -14.05
C GLY A 585 38.17 -22.54 -14.47
N PRO A 586 37.87 -22.35 -15.77
CA PRO A 586 37.43 -21.05 -16.30
C PRO A 586 36.10 -20.61 -15.75
N ALA A 587 35.81 -19.29 -15.74
CA ALA A 587 34.60 -18.71 -15.19
C ALA A 587 33.30 -19.32 -15.77
N ALA A 588 33.32 -19.75 -17.04
CA ALA A 588 32.19 -20.36 -17.71
C ALA A 588 31.96 -21.84 -17.34
N ARG A 589 32.94 -22.55 -16.78
CA ARG A 589 32.86 -23.98 -16.42
C ARG A 589 33.79 -24.30 -15.27
N ARG A 590 33.30 -24.14 -14.07
CA ARG A 590 34.03 -24.48 -12.83
C ARG A 590 33.66 -25.86 -12.32
N THR A 591 34.65 -26.54 -11.75
CA THR A 591 34.46 -27.81 -11.07
C THR A 591 34.90 -27.62 -9.62
N HIS A 592 34.06 -28.01 -8.69
CA HIS A 592 34.44 -28.13 -7.28
C HIS A 592 35.31 -29.35 -7.13
N ALA A 593 36.46 -29.21 -6.48
CA ALA A 593 37.39 -30.31 -6.35
C ALA A 593 38.21 -30.20 -5.03
N VAL A 594 38.62 -31.36 -4.56
CA VAL A 594 39.56 -31.55 -3.45
C VAL A 594 40.90 -32.04 -4.02
N LEU A 595 41.96 -31.29 -3.80
CA LEU A 595 43.30 -31.61 -4.30
C LEU A 595 44.29 -31.74 -3.13
N GLY A 596 45.17 -32.69 -3.21
CA GLY A 596 46.25 -32.85 -2.20
C GLY A 596 46.80 -34.24 -2.15
N GLU A 597 47.96 -34.38 -1.46
CA GLU A 597 48.60 -35.66 -1.29
C GLU A 597 47.72 -36.68 -0.56
N ALA A 598 46.94 -36.23 0.43
CA ALA A 598 46.01 -37.08 1.18
C ALA A 598 44.95 -37.71 0.26
N VAL A 599 44.46 -37.00 -0.76
CA VAL A 599 43.50 -37.54 -1.75
C VAL A 599 44.19 -38.66 -2.56
N THR A 600 45.40 -38.39 -3.05
CA THR A 600 46.17 -39.37 -3.82
C THR A 600 46.47 -40.64 -2.98
N VAL A 601 46.88 -40.46 -1.74
CA VAL A 601 47.13 -41.60 -0.85
C VAL A 601 45.87 -42.40 -0.56
N ALA A 602 44.76 -41.72 -0.23
CA ALA A 602 43.49 -42.39 0.02
C ALA A 602 43.02 -43.22 -1.18
N THR A 603 43.14 -42.67 -2.40
CA THR A 603 42.81 -43.37 -3.65
C THR A 603 43.69 -44.58 -3.88
N ARG A 604 45.01 -44.49 -3.59
CA ARG A 604 45.94 -45.61 -3.71
C ARG A 604 45.74 -46.70 -2.65
N LEU A 605 45.41 -46.30 -1.44
CA LEU A 605 45.02 -47.24 -0.38
C LEU A 605 43.75 -47.99 -0.76
N GLN A 606 42.77 -47.33 -1.34
CA GLN A 606 41.57 -48.00 -1.85
C GLN A 606 41.89 -49.03 -2.93
N ALA A 607 42.72 -48.67 -3.91
CA ALA A 607 43.13 -49.63 -4.97
C ALA A 607 43.85 -50.83 -4.34
N LEU A 608 44.68 -50.65 -3.33
CA LEU A 608 45.45 -51.72 -2.65
C LEU A 608 44.54 -52.67 -1.84
N THR A 609 43.30 -52.28 -1.53
CA THR A 609 42.35 -53.16 -0.77
C THR A 609 42.09 -54.47 -1.45
N GLY A 610 42.12 -54.54 -2.80
CA GLY A 610 41.97 -55.75 -3.56
C GLY A 610 43.13 -56.72 -3.50
N GLU A 611 44.34 -56.16 -3.46
CA GLU A 611 45.57 -56.94 -3.40
C GLU A 611 45.83 -57.51 -2.01
N LEU A 612 45.56 -56.75 -0.97
CA LEU A 612 45.77 -57.12 0.42
C LEU A 612 44.62 -57.88 1.07
N ALA A 613 43.46 -57.98 0.38
CA ALA A 613 42.25 -58.63 0.87
C ALA A 613 41.65 -58.04 2.14
N TYR A 614 41.91 -56.70 2.39
CA TYR A 614 41.27 -55.95 3.46
C TYR A 614 40.36 -54.88 2.83
N PRO A 615 39.11 -54.76 3.28
CA PRO A 615 38.16 -53.84 2.66
C PRO A 615 38.46 -52.39 3.01
N ILE A 616 39.11 -52.08 4.14
CA ILE A 616 39.39 -50.74 4.62
C ILE A 616 40.89 -50.61 4.96
N LEU A 617 41.58 -49.75 4.23
CA LEU A 617 42.98 -49.43 4.44
C LEU A 617 43.17 -47.97 4.85
N THR A 618 44.10 -47.69 5.74
CA THR A 618 44.39 -46.35 6.21
C THR A 618 45.91 -46.11 6.34
N GLY A 619 46.33 -44.85 6.19
CA GLY A 619 47.73 -44.45 6.38
C GLY A 619 48.07 -44.11 7.81
N ALA A 620 49.36 -43.86 8.05
CA ALA A 620 49.91 -43.60 9.38
C ALA A 620 49.32 -42.33 10.05
N ASN A 621 49.02 -41.28 9.25
CA ASN A 621 48.49 -40.03 9.81
C ASN A 621 47.12 -40.22 10.45
N VAL A 622 46.25 -41.03 9.85
CA VAL A 622 44.94 -41.36 10.42
C VAL A 622 45.09 -42.23 11.65
N ALA A 623 45.97 -43.24 11.58
CA ALA A 623 46.25 -44.14 12.71
C ALA A 623 46.74 -43.36 13.95
N ALA A 624 47.56 -42.31 13.75
CA ALA A 624 48.06 -41.46 14.83
C ALA A 624 46.97 -40.56 15.46
N LEU A 625 45.89 -40.24 14.77
CA LEU A 625 44.77 -39.44 15.27
C LEU A 625 43.73 -40.26 16.06
N ARG A 626 43.81 -41.59 16.04
CA ARG A 626 42.91 -42.45 16.80
C ARG A 626 43.46 -42.63 18.22
N ARG A 627 42.68 -42.27 19.24
CA ARG A 627 43.07 -42.36 20.65
C ARG A 627 43.22 -43.79 21.18
N ASP A 628 42.51 -44.74 20.56
CA ASP A 628 42.58 -46.16 20.82
C ASP A 628 43.02 -46.89 19.56
N PRO A 629 44.24 -47.45 19.50
CA PRO A 629 44.72 -48.18 18.34
C PRO A 629 44.05 -49.56 18.16
N GLY A 630 43.13 -49.96 19.04
CA GLY A 630 42.36 -51.18 18.93
C GLY A 630 41.67 -51.30 17.58
N GLY A 631 41.81 -52.41 16.88
CA GLY A 631 41.18 -52.65 15.57
C GLY A 631 42.01 -52.20 14.36
N LEU A 632 43.22 -51.62 14.52
CA LEU A 632 44.13 -51.32 13.42
C LEU A 632 45.31 -52.32 13.40
N LEU A 633 45.42 -53.09 12.33
CA LEU A 633 46.52 -54.00 12.06
C LEU A 633 47.58 -53.35 11.18
N ARG A 634 48.80 -53.21 11.64
CA ARG A 634 49.91 -52.70 10.80
C ARG A 634 50.30 -53.77 9.77
N LEU A 635 50.18 -53.48 8.47
CA LEU A 635 50.53 -54.37 7.38
C LEU A 635 51.98 -54.20 6.93
N GLY A 636 52.58 -53.05 7.12
CA GLY A 636 53.95 -52.75 6.70
C GLY A 636 54.10 -51.47 5.93
N ASP A 637 55.26 -51.31 5.28
CA ASP A 637 55.60 -50.12 4.50
C ASP A 637 55.50 -50.45 3.01
N PHE A 638 54.60 -49.75 2.28
CA PHE A 638 54.30 -49.98 0.88
C PHE A 638 54.70 -48.80 0.04
N LEU A 639 55.33 -49.03 -1.13
CA LEU A 639 55.56 -48.00 -2.11
C LEU A 639 54.29 -47.88 -2.97
N LEU A 640 53.45 -46.89 -2.71
CA LEU A 640 52.22 -46.69 -3.44
C LEU A 640 52.48 -46.11 -4.83
N ASN A 641 51.79 -46.64 -5.84
CA ASN A 641 51.97 -46.21 -7.22
C ASN A 641 51.88 -44.71 -7.41
N GLY A 642 52.94 -44.07 -8.00
CA GLY A 642 53.05 -42.64 -8.23
C GLY A 642 53.61 -41.84 -7.04
N LEU A 643 53.95 -42.50 -5.93
CA LEU A 643 54.66 -41.85 -4.81
C LEU A 643 56.11 -42.26 -4.79
N THR A 644 56.99 -41.37 -4.34
CA THR A 644 58.43 -41.60 -4.28
C THR A 644 58.93 -42.16 -2.96
N ARG A 645 58.10 -42.18 -1.91
CA ARG A 645 58.45 -42.65 -0.58
C ARG A 645 57.47 -43.72 -0.13
N PRO A 646 57.95 -44.79 0.51
CA PRO A 646 57.10 -45.79 1.15
C PRO A 646 56.16 -45.15 2.18
N ARG A 647 54.96 -45.70 2.33
CA ARG A 647 53.98 -45.30 3.34
C ARG A 647 53.57 -46.48 4.19
N THR A 648 53.50 -46.27 5.50
CA THR A 648 53.02 -47.32 6.41
C THR A 648 51.50 -47.46 6.25
N VAL A 649 51.07 -48.67 5.97
CA VAL A 649 49.66 -49.02 5.73
C VAL A 649 49.13 -49.84 6.91
N TYR A 650 47.94 -49.50 7.34
CA TYR A 650 47.19 -50.23 8.36
C TYR A 650 45.87 -50.71 7.74
N ALA A 651 45.43 -51.89 8.17
CA ALA A 651 44.08 -52.40 7.88
C ALA A 651 43.17 -52.15 9.10
N LEU A 652 41.95 -51.69 8.88
CA LEU A 652 40.92 -51.73 9.91
C LEU A 652 40.35 -53.15 9.95
N THR A 653 40.54 -53.85 11.11
CA THR A 653 39.97 -55.18 11.30
C THR A 653 38.49 -55.05 11.56
N VAL A 654 37.72 -55.39 10.57
CA VAL A 654 36.25 -55.61 10.65
C VAL A 654 36.05 -57.09 10.91
N ASP A 655 35.15 -57.48 11.84
CA ASP A 655 34.77 -58.89 12.05
C ASP A 655 34.21 -59.44 10.75
N LEU A 656 35.09 -60.11 9.99
CA LEU A 656 34.72 -60.87 8.81
C LEU A 656 34.13 -62.17 9.29
N GLU A 657 32.89 -62.49 9.03
CA GLU A 657 32.36 -63.82 9.14
C GLU A 657 33.26 -64.77 8.29
N PRO A 658 33.61 -65.96 8.76
CA PRO A 658 34.63 -66.81 8.12
C PRO A 658 34.27 -67.36 6.73
N SER A 659 33.22 -66.89 6.08
CA SER A 659 32.75 -67.36 4.80
C SER A 659 33.54 -66.85 3.57
N HIS A 660 34.55 -65.99 3.73
CA HIS A 660 35.30 -65.40 2.61
C HIS A 660 36.73 -65.91 2.42
N LEU A 661 37.19 -66.81 3.23
CA LEU A 661 38.47 -67.47 3.03
C LEU A 661 38.29 -68.63 2.04
N ARG A 662 38.60 -68.43 0.76
CA ARG A 662 38.77 -69.53 -0.22
C ARG A 662 40.21 -69.99 -0.17
N LEU A 663 40.43 -71.21 0.33
CA LEU A 663 41.69 -71.95 0.14
C LEU A 663 41.90 -72.12 -1.38
N VAL A 664 42.87 -71.42 -1.95
CA VAL A 664 43.40 -71.68 -3.28
C VAL A 664 44.30 -72.90 -3.09
N HIS A 665 43.76 -74.05 -3.44
CA HIS A 665 44.55 -75.30 -3.50
C HIS A 665 45.48 -75.20 -4.71
N ASP A 666 46.77 -75.12 -4.47
CA ASP A 666 47.82 -75.14 -5.50
C ASP A 666 47.89 -76.59 -6.06
N ALA A 667 47.06 -76.89 -7.05
CA ALA A 667 46.99 -78.14 -7.72
C ALA A 667 47.62 -78.06 -9.12
N ASP A 668 48.91 -77.62 -9.19
CA ASP A 668 49.74 -77.83 -10.40
C ASP A 668 51.24 -77.64 -10.04
N ARG A 669 51.74 -78.51 -9.19
CA ARG A 669 53.13 -78.85 -9.16
C ARG A 669 53.29 -80.36 -9.22
N ASN A 670 53.07 -80.92 -10.44
CA ASN A 670 53.66 -82.18 -10.87
C ASN A 670 53.48 -82.26 -12.39
N VAL A 671 54.52 -81.92 -13.14
CA VAL A 671 55.07 -82.67 -14.23
C VAL A 671 56.44 -82.04 -14.58
N ALA A 672 57.50 -82.85 -14.29
CA ALA A 672 58.84 -83.05 -14.85
C ALA A 672 59.60 -81.88 -15.41
#